data_0c768b3d47d66088fb7dbd8484f9922c
#
_entry.id   0c768b3d47d66088fb7dbd8484f9922c
#
_cell.length_a   1.000
_cell.length_b   1.000
_cell.length_c   1.000
_cell.angle_alpha   90.00
_cell.angle_beta   90.00
_cell.angle_gamma   90.00
#
_symmetry.space_group_name_H-M   'P 1'
#
loop_
_entity.id
_entity.type
_entity.pdbx_description
1 polymer ?
#
loop_
_entity_poly.entity_id
_entity_poly.type
_entity_poly.pdbx_seq_one_letter_code
_entity_poly.pdbx_strand_id
1 'polypeptide(L)'
;MENGNLYFSNWTVLADVASVVQVQRGAGSVNLATPSLGGVVNFMSAPASTEAGVVIKQEAGEYGYSKTGVTINTGLLMDGKLAVMMSASKRTADKLFARGTYSDAWSYYFNASYSIDSDNRLEFVALGSPQTHGQNFWNNRISNYSHELALEMGVAEEDLRDEYGLDYNPRADYLETPYTGKRALASWVPFDGWNYRIADQHSTTMINERNNYFHKPIVQLNSYNKLNDSMSMATSFYYSGGEGGGSGSAGSILWGDGYRDYDATILRNSTDNWVDGYGYQSAGILRGSRNNQSTFGIMSKLDMEMNDTTSMTFGLDIRTAKVEHYRQVYDLLGGDFFYNSSNPNWSEEERHRTLGDKLYYDNTNTVDWLGGYAQLNYDDGAGTNAFAMFGATTASYSAQDHFTLDNLKIEADGELGYQMKVGGSRALNDTWQVFGNMSYSHMTPSLDKVIDDVNMIKNEGFENEKATWFDVGARFKSLNGQWAGSMNYYYALWSDRNQSGTSEDLNGVESFFSITGLEELHSGLEYSIAYQPIPVLRIDLRGHESDWRFTDDLSYTYNEIEGDDSSSETFDLFVKDVMVSGAPQSQTVLMLTGFWNRMKASVEAESFSKQYPRWGYDGAIQDLAFLLGEGNTFAEDAYVTDRTTIFNVQASYSTELMGKDVTFNASVFNATDELYVGDFVDAYDGSGDVANLRVRMGAPKQYNLGVTINY
;
A
#
# COMPACT_ATOMS: atom_id res chain seq x y z
N MET A 1 -0.57 -10.14 6.61
CA MET A 1 -0.82 -11.48 7.20
C MET A 1 -2.29 -11.86 7.07
N GLU A 2 -3.20 -10.94 7.30
CA GLU A 2 -4.62 -11.16 7.11
C GLU A 2 -5.00 -11.11 5.62
N ASN A 3 -4.73 -10.00 4.93
CA ASN A 3 -5.07 -9.78 3.53
C ASN A 3 -3.88 -9.45 2.61
N GLY A 4 -2.67 -9.41 3.13
CA GLY A 4 -1.45 -9.13 2.35
C GLY A 4 -1.23 -7.68 1.93
N ASN A 5 -2.11 -6.75 2.29
CA ASN A 5 -2.05 -5.36 1.85
C ASN A 5 -1.10 -4.48 2.70
N LEU A 6 -0.32 -3.64 2.04
CA LEU A 6 0.52 -2.61 2.65
C LEU A 6 0.10 -1.21 2.18
N TYR A 7 -0.28 -0.35 3.14
CA TYR A 7 -0.66 1.04 2.87
C TYR A 7 0.46 1.98 3.33
N PHE A 8 1.20 2.55 2.39
CA PHE A 8 2.34 3.45 2.69
C PHE A 8 1.95 4.69 3.49
N SER A 9 0.70 5.17 3.40
CA SER A 9 0.20 6.30 4.19
C SER A 9 0.33 6.08 5.70
N ASN A 10 0.32 4.83 6.16
CA ASN A 10 0.49 4.46 7.57
C ASN A 10 1.95 4.55 8.06
N TRP A 11 2.91 4.71 7.15
CA TRP A 11 4.35 4.63 7.39
C TRP A 11 5.11 5.85 6.91
N THR A 12 4.46 7.03 6.84
CA THR A 12 5.09 8.26 6.33
C THR A 12 6.30 8.71 7.14
N VAL A 13 6.42 8.30 8.39
CA VAL A 13 7.62 8.52 9.22
C VAL A 13 8.88 7.94 8.58
N LEU A 14 8.77 6.83 7.83
CA LEU A 14 9.93 6.21 7.17
C LEU A 14 10.59 7.15 6.17
N ALA A 15 9.81 8.01 5.49
CA ALA A 15 10.35 9.02 4.59
C ALA A 15 11.16 10.13 5.32
N ASP A 16 10.89 10.33 6.62
CA ASP A 16 11.60 11.32 7.43
C ASP A 16 12.90 10.80 8.04
N VAL A 17 12.94 9.50 8.36
CA VAL A 17 13.99 8.89 9.18
C VAL A 17 14.78 7.79 8.48
N ALA A 18 14.39 7.36 7.28
CA ALA A 18 15.18 6.39 6.52
C ALA A 18 16.53 6.98 6.10
N SER A 19 17.62 6.32 6.49
CA SER A 19 18.98 6.64 6.01
C SER A 19 19.25 5.95 4.68
N VAL A 20 18.67 4.75 4.47
CA VAL A 20 18.81 3.96 3.25
C VAL A 20 17.48 3.29 2.94
N VAL A 21 17.10 3.33 1.67
CA VAL A 21 16.04 2.49 1.12
C VAL A 21 16.67 1.54 0.13
N GLN A 22 16.62 0.24 0.45
CA GLN A 22 17.13 -0.81 -0.43
C GLN A 22 15.96 -1.44 -1.17
N VAL A 23 16.03 -1.46 -2.49
CA VAL A 23 15.06 -2.16 -3.34
C VAL A 23 15.79 -3.30 -4.02
N GLN A 24 15.37 -4.51 -3.71
CA GLN A 24 15.81 -5.70 -4.40
C GLN A 24 14.65 -6.23 -5.23
N ARG A 25 14.82 -6.29 -6.54
CA ARG A 25 13.84 -6.87 -7.46
C ARG A 25 14.05 -8.37 -7.55
N GLY A 26 12.95 -9.08 -7.78
CA GLY A 26 12.97 -10.52 -7.99
C GLY A 26 13.41 -11.34 -6.79
N ALA A 27 13.84 -12.54 -7.08
CA ALA A 27 14.11 -13.60 -6.11
C ALA A 27 15.51 -13.58 -5.45
N GLY A 28 16.16 -12.44 -5.38
CA GLY A 28 17.53 -12.35 -4.85
C GLY A 28 17.75 -12.92 -3.44
N SER A 29 18.98 -12.77 -2.94
CA SER A 29 19.47 -13.36 -1.67
C SER A 29 18.90 -12.75 -0.39
N VAL A 30 17.64 -12.29 -0.42
CA VAL A 30 17.00 -11.71 0.77
C VAL A 30 16.70 -12.81 1.78
N ASN A 31 17.20 -12.63 2.98
CA ASN A 31 17.09 -13.56 4.10
C ASN A 31 15.76 -13.34 4.85
N LEU A 32 14.67 -13.88 4.32
CA LEU A 32 13.34 -13.87 4.93
C LEU A 32 12.74 -15.25 4.84
N ALA A 33 12.04 -15.68 5.89
CA ALA A 33 11.27 -16.93 5.86
C ALA A 33 10.09 -16.85 4.89
N THR A 34 9.46 -15.66 4.79
CA THR A 34 8.33 -15.40 3.90
C THR A 34 8.81 -15.20 2.46
N PRO A 35 8.24 -15.92 1.47
CA PRO A 35 8.52 -15.67 0.06
C PRO A 35 8.15 -14.26 -0.36
N SER A 36 8.90 -13.71 -1.31
CA SER A 36 8.53 -12.47 -2.01
C SER A 36 8.76 -12.65 -3.50
N LEU A 37 7.75 -12.41 -4.32
CA LEU A 37 7.79 -12.62 -5.77
C LEU A 37 8.37 -11.42 -6.51
N GLY A 38 7.81 -10.25 -6.31
CA GLY A 38 8.24 -9.02 -7.00
C GLY A 38 9.54 -8.42 -6.46
N GLY A 39 9.97 -8.86 -5.27
CA GLY A 39 11.16 -8.32 -4.59
C GLY A 39 10.88 -7.83 -3.17
N VAL A 40 11.86 -7.12 -2.62
CA VAL A 40 11.81 -6.60 -1.26
C VAL A 40 12.22 -5.13 -1.23
N VAL A 41 11.46 -4.33 -0.50
CA VAL A 41 11.82 -2.96 -0.15
C VAL A 41 12.17 -2.92 1.33
N ASN A 42 13.42 -2.59 1.64
CA ASN A 42 13.92 -2.49 3.00
C ASN A 42 14.19 -1.02 3.36
N PHE A 43 13.52 -0.52 4.38
CA PHE A 43 13.73 0.80 4.94
C PHE A 43 14.63 0.67 6.17
N MET A 44 15.84 1.21 6.08
CA MET A 44 16.76 1.27 7.21
C MET A 44 16.68 2.65 7.83
N SER A 45 16.14 2.74 9.04
CA SER A 45 16.11 4.01 9.78
C SER A 45 17.50 4.47 10.19
N ALA A 46 17.67 5.79 10.29
CA ALA A 46 18.92 6.34 10.78
C ALA A 46 19.16 5.91 12.23
N PRO A 47 20.33 5.36 12.55
CA PRO A 47 20.70 5.10 13.94
C PRO A 47 20.89 6.43 14.68
N ALA A 48 20.84 6.39 16.01
CA ALA A 48 21.21 7.54 16.81
C ALA A 48 22.68 7.95 16.50
N SER A 49 22.87 9.23 16.17
CA SER A 49 24.18 9.75 15.79
C SER A 49 25.13 9.82 16.98
N THR A 50 26.42 9.56 16.75
CA THR A 50 27.49 9.79 17.74
C THR A 50 27.80 11.27 17.92
N GLU A 51 27.35 12.14 17.02
CA GLU A 51 27.50 13.59 17.08
C GLU A 51 26.18 14.25 17.49
N ALA A 52 26.26 15.23 18.40
CA ALA A 52 25.10 16.02 18.79
C ALA A 52 24.72 16.98 17.66
N GLY A 53 23.42 17.14 17.44
CA GLY A 53 22.95 18.09 16.42
C GLY A 53 21.42 18.18 16.37
N VAL A 54 20.95 19.23 15.72
CA VAL A 54 19.53 19.48 15.47
C VAL A 54 19.35 19.78 13.99
N VAL A 55 18.37 19.11 13.37
CA VAL A 55 17.96 19.36 11.98
C VAL A 55 16.55 19.90 11.98
N ILE A 56 16.33 21.03 11.35
CA ILE A 56 14.99 21.62 11.14
C ILE A 56 14.70 21.62 9.64
N LYS A 57 13.53 21.10 9.27
CA LYS A 57 13.04 21.10 7.89
C LYS A 57 11.73 21.85 7.81
N GLN A 58 11.58 22.69 6.78
CA GLN A 58 10.32 23.32 6.40
C GLN A 58 10.10 23.13 4.92
N GLU A 59 8.91 22.65 4.55
CA GLU A 59 8.47 22.51 3.16
C GLU A 59 7.15 23.24 2.96
N ALA A 60 6.93 23.76 1.75
CA ALA A 60 5.68 24.35 1.31
C ALA A 60 5.45 24.03 -0.18
N GLY A 61 4.23 23.82 -0.58
CA GLY A 61 3.86 23.48 -1.96
C GLY A 61 2.44 23.89 -2.30
N GLU A 62 1.96 23.38 -3.41
CA GLU A 62 0.60 23.65 -3.88
C GLU A 62 -0.46 23.11 -2.93
N TYR A 63 -1.69 23.58 -3.12
CA TYR A 63 -2.87 23.14 -2.38
C TYR A 63 -2.73 23.21 -0.85
N GLY A 64 -2.01 24.24 -0.35
CA GLY A 64 -1.79 24.40 1.08
C GLY A 64 -0.84 23.39 1.71
N TYR A 65 -0.07 22.64 0.87
CA TYR A 65 0.92 21.71 1.40
C TYR A 65 1.95 22.44 2.27
N SER A 66 2.11 21.93 3.49
CA SER A 66 3.14 22.38 4.43
C SER A 66 3.64 21.21 5.25
N LYS A 67 4.96 21.14 5.45
CA LYS A 67 5.59 20.17 6.34
C LYS A 67 6.67 20.84 7.17
N THR A 68 6.57 20.67 8.49
CA THR A 68 7.58 21.11 9.45
C THR A 68 8.13 19.92 10.20
N GLY A 69 9.44 19.74 10.25
CA GLY A 69 10.09 18.62 10.92
C GLY A 69 11.27 19.09 11.76
N VAL A 70 11.48 18.39 12.89
CA VAL A 70 12.63 18.59 13.78
C VAL A 70 13.21 17.23 14.13
N THR A 71 14.54 17.09 13.97
CA THR A 71 15.29 15.90 14.40
C THR A 71 16.39 16.33 15.35
N ILE A 72 16.52 15.66 16.48
CA ILE A 72 17.50 15.94 17.53
C ILE A 72 18.34 14.68 17.76
N ASN A 73 19.65 14.83 17.73
CA ASN A 73 20.62 13.81 18.15
C ASN A 73 21.37 14.34 19.37
N THR A 74 21.48 13.51 20.40
CA THR A 74 22.18 13.88 21.65
C THR A 74 23.70 13.79 21.52
N GLY A 75 24.20 13.07 20.51
CA GLY A 75 25.56 12.59 20.53
C GLY A 75 25.77 11.49 21.58
N LEU A 76 27.01 11.17 21.87
CA LEU A 76 27.36 10.15 22.85
C LEU A 76 27.19 10.67 24.29
N LEU A 77 26.43 9.92 25.07
CA LEU A 77 26.18 10.12 26.49
C LEU A 77 26.75 8.93 27.29
N MET A 78 26.77 9.01 28.63
CA MET A 78 27.16 7.91 29.55
C MET A 78 28.53 7.29 29.17
N ASP A 79 29.56 8.12 29.09
CA ASP A 79 30.92 7.71 28.73
C ASP A 79 31.00 6.99 27.37
N GLY A 80 30.19 7.45 26.40
CA GLY A 80 30.19 6.93 25.04
C GLY A 80 29.30 5.71 24.81
N LYS A 81 28.52 5.31 25.77
CA LYS A 81 27.69 4.07 25.69
C LYS A 81 26.29 4.31 25.16
N LEU A 82 25.72 5.49 25.30
CA LEU A 82 24.34 5.78 24.91
C LEU A 82 24.32 6.88 23.84
N ALA A 83 23.54 6.67 22.78
CA ALA A 83 23.15 7.71 21.83
C ALA A 83 21.62 7.70 21.68
N VAL A 84 21.01 8.89 21.57
CA VAL A 84 19.55 9.02 21.41
C VAL A 84 19.25 9.94 20.24
N MET A 85 18.28 9.53 19.41
CA MET A 85 17.71 10.32 18.33
C MET A 85 16.20 10.45 18.53
N MET A 86 15.68 11.66 18.35
CA MET A 86 14.26 11.95 18.33
C MET A 86 13.93 12.75 17.08
N SER A 87 12.84 12.40 16.42
CA SER A 87 12.33 13.16 15.27
C SER A 87 10.81 13.29 15.36
N ALA A 88 10.31 14.46 15.00
CA ALA A 88 8.88 14.70 14.87
C ALA A 88 8.61 15.61 13.67
N SER A 89 7.54 15.34 12.94
CA SER A 89 7.08 16.22 11.86
C SER A 89 5.56 16.33 11.84
N LYS A 90 5.09 17.47 11.32
CA LYS A 90 3.69 17.73 10.99
C LYS A 90 3.57 18.05 9.51
N ARG A 91 2.65 17.36 8.82
CA ARG A 91 2.31 17.59 7.42
C ARG A 91 0.83 17.92 7.29
N THR A 92 0.51 18.93 6.51
CA THR A 92 -0.86 19.30 6.13
C THR A 92 -0.96 19.62 4.65
N ALA A 93 -2.13 19.39 4.07
CA ALA A 93 -2.52 19.86 2.75
C ALA A 93 -4.03 20.02 2.70
N ASP A 94 -4.53 21.08 2.03
CA ASP A 94 -5.96 21.31 1.90
C ASP A 94 -6.60 20.33 0.92
N LYS A 95 -5.88 19.96 -0.13
CA LYS A 95 -6.19 18.87 -1.07
C LYS A 95 -4.90 18.34 -1.72
N LEU A 96 -4.93 17.22 -2.42
CA LEU A 96 -3.84 16.79 -3.31
C LEU A 96 -3.98 17.47 -4.67
N PHE A 97 -5.03 17.19 -5.40
CA PHE A 97 -5.57 17.96 -6.53
C PHE A 97 -7.08 17.74 -6.64
N ALA A 98 -7.59 16.55 -6.36
CA ALA A 98 -9.02 16.26 -6.37
C ALA A 98 -9.73 16.88 -5.16
N ARG A 99 -11.00 17.24 -5.33
CA ARG A 99 -11.87 17.82 -4.30
C ARG A 99 -11.93 16.91 -3.07
N GLY A 100 -11.79 17.49 -1.88
CA GLY A 100 -11.94 16.78 -0.61
C GLY A 100 -10.77 15.88 -0.22
N THR A 101 -9.67 15.83 -0.98
CA THR A 101 -8.51 14.99 -0.70
C THR A 101 -7.48 15.67 0.22
N TYR A 102 -7.96 16.25 1.30
CA TYR A 102 -7.08 16.85 2.32
C TYR A 102 -6.13 15.82 2.95
N SER A 103 -5.06 16.28 3.58
CA SER A 103 -4.13 15.46 4.37
C SER A 103 -3.73 16.18 5.65
N ASP A 104 -3.77 15.47 6.76
CA ASP A 104 -3.29 15.90 8.06
C ASP A 104 -2.55 14.74 8.72
N ALA A 105 -1.25 14.85 8.91
CA ALA A 105 -0.43 13.77 9.43
C ALA A 105 0.65 14.28 10.37
N TRP A 106 0.87 13.53 11.44
CA TRP A 106 2.05 13.63 12.29
C TRP A 106 2.97 12.44 12.00
N SER A 107 4.25 12.62 12.24
CA SER A 107 5.22 11.53 12.30
C SER A 107 6.07 11.71 13.54
N TYR A 108 6.41 10.60 14.20
CA TYR A 108 7.34 10.61 15.32
C TYR A 108 8.26 9.38 15.25
N TYR A 109 9.48 9.59 15.71
CA TYR A 109 10.51 8.58 15.79
C TYR A 109 11.36 8.79 17.02
N PHE A 110 11.66 7.70 17.71
CA PHE A 110 12.60 7.65 18.83
C PHE A 110 13.52 6.46 18.63
N ASN A 111 14.82 6.66 18.78
CA ASN A 111 15.83 5.62 18.76
C ASN A 111 16.81 5.87 19.93
N ALA A 112 17.06 4.85 20.74
CA ALA A 112 18.08 4.84 21.77
C ALA A 112 18.96 3.63 21.61
N SER A 113 20.24 3.84 21.30
CA SER A 113 21.24 2.79 21.13
C SER A 113 22.18 2.76 22.33
N TYR A 114 22.25 1.63 23.03
CA TYR A 114 23.06 1.45 24.21
C TYR A 114 24.06 0.32 24.02
N SER A 115 25.37 0.65 24.01
CA SER A 115 26.46 -0.32 23.97
C SER A 115 26.74 -0.82 25.40
N ILE A 116 26.43 -2.08 25.67
CA ILE A 116 26.74 -2.74 26.93
C ILE A 116 28.24 -2.86 27.07
N ASP A 117 28.87 -3.40 26.00
CA ASP A 117 30.32 -3.53 25.79
C ASP A 117 30.65 -3.46 24.30
N SER A 118 31.85 -3.89 23.89
CA SER A 118 32.30 -3.92 22.48
C SER A 118 31.54 -4.91 21.60
N ASP A 119 30.97 -5.94 22.19
CA ASP A 119 30.39 -7.10 21.50
C ASP A 119 28.86 -7.12 21.61
N ASN A 120 28.27 -6.32 22.52
CA ASN A 120 26.85 -6.36 22.84
C ASN A 120 26.23 -4.97 22.80
N ARG A 121 25.17 -4.83 22.03
CA ARG A 121 24.39 -3.58 21.92
C ARG A 121 22.90 -3.85 21.97
N LEU A 122 22.18 -3.00 22.69
CA LEU A 122 20.73 -2.92 22.68
C LEU A 122 20.29 -1.66 21.94
N GLU A 123 19.19 -1.76 21.22
CA GLU A 123 18.59 -0.62 20.54
C GLU A 123 17.07 -0.65 20.74
N PHE A 124 16.54 0.43 21.30
CA PHE A 124 15.11 0.64 21.42
C PHE A 124 14.64 1.59 20.34
N VAL A 125 13.61 1.21 19.59
CA VAL A 125 13.01 2.02 18.54
C VAL A 125 11.50 2.14 18.77
N ALA A 126 10.98 3.35 18.63
CA ALA A 126 9.54 3.60 18.60
C ALA A 126 9.23 4.59 17.47
N LEU A 127 8.24 4.26 16.64
CA LEU A 127 7.84 5.11 15.51
C LEU A 127 6.34 5.00 15.25
N GLY A 128 5.80 6.02 14.58
CA GLY A 128 4.42 6.01 14.13
C GLY A 128 4.06 7.25 13.32
N SER A 129 2.97 7.14 12.58
CA SER A 129 2.46 8.18 11.68
C SER A 129 0.95 8.31 11.81
N PRO A 130 0.43 8.91 12.93
CA PRO A 130 -1.00 9.19 13.01
C PRO A 130 -1.39 10.16 11.89
N GLN A 131 -2.38 9.77 11.09
CA GLN A 131 -2.80 10.52 9.92
C GLN A 131 -4.31 10.46 9.70
N THR A 132 -4.85 11.47 9.04
CA THR A 132 -6.18 11.49 8.46
C THR A 132 -6.14 12.16 7.10
N HIS A 133 -6.89 11.63 6.14
CA HIS A 133 -6.99 12.22 4.82
C HIS A 133 -8.33 11.91 4.16
N GLY A 134 -8.74 12.78 3.26
CA GLY A 134 -9.83 12.51 2.34
C GLY A 134 -9.34 11.73 1.12
N GLN A 135 -10.20 10.89 0.56
CA GLN A 135 -9.88 10.05 -0.59
C GLN A 135 -10.78 10.39 -1.78
N ASN A 136 -10.22 10.26 -2.99
CA ASN A 136 -10.97 10.09 -4.22
C ASN A 136 -10.88 8.59 -4.57
N PHE A 137 -11.83 7.82 -4.10
CA PHE A 137 -11.80 6.35 -4.17
C PHE A 137 -12.38 5.81 -5.49
N TRP A 138 -13.27 6.57 -6.14
CA TRP A 138 -13.99 6.14 -7.31
C TRP A 138 -13.26 6.52 -8.60
N ASN A 139 -13.18 5.57 -9.51
CA ASN A 139 -12.78 5.84 -10.87
C ASN A 139 -14.02 6.34 -11.63
N ASN A 140 -13.89 7.43 -12.39
CA ASN A 140 -14.95 7.99 -13.18
C ASN A 140 -14.59 7.85 -14.66
N ARG A 141 -15.57 8.06 -15.56
CA ARG A 141 -15.29 8.04 -17.00
C ARG A 141 -14.36 9.18 -17.37
N ILE A 142 -13.53 8.97 -18.38
CA ILE A 142 -12.57 9.99 -18.84
C ILE A 142 -13.25 11.31 -19.23
N SER A 143 -14.44 11.25 -19.85
CA SER A 143 -15.22 12.41 -20.26
C SER A 143 -15.70 13.27 -19.07
N ASN A 144 -15.82 12.69 -17.86
CA ASN A 144 -16.14 13.48 -16.65
C ASN A 144 -14.98 14.38 -16.21
N TYR A 145 -13.76 14.09 -16.62
CA TYR A 145 -12.57 14.87 -16.30
C TYR A 145 -12.18 15.83 -17.41
N SER A 146 -12.20 15.37 -18.69
CA SER A 146 -11.80 16.18 -19.84
C SER A 146 -12.40 15.61 -21.13
N HIS A 147 -13.18 16.43 -21.84
CA HIS A 147 -13.69 16.11 -23.17
C HIS A 147 -12.55 16.04 -24.19
N GLU A 148 -11.54 16.92 -24.10
CA GLU A 148 -10.38 16.94 -24.98
C GLU A 148 -9.65 15.61 -24.93
N LEU A 149 -9.26 15.14 -23.74
CA LEU A 149 -8.59 13.87 -23.57
C LEU A 149 -9.47 12.68 -23.94
N ALA A 150 -10.78 12.73 -23.65
CA ALA A 150 -11.71 11.69 -24.04
C ALA A 150 -11.76 11.50 -25.57
N LEU A 151 -11.82 12.59 -26.32
CA LEU A 151 -11.80 12.56 -27.80
C LEU A 151 -10.46 12.07 -28.34
N GLU A 152 -9.32 12.48 -27.73
CA GLU A 152 -7.99 11.98 -28.09
C GLU A 152 -7.85 10.46 -27.85
N MET A 153 -8.47 9.94 -26.79
CA MET A 153 -8.52 8.51 -26.50
C MET A 153 -9.49 7.73 -27.38
N GLY A 154 -10.30 8.41 -28.22
CA GLY A 154 -11.21 7.77 -29.17
C GLY A 154 -12.66 7.67 -28.73
N VAL A 155 -13.08 8.34 -27.65
CA VAL A 155 -14.50 8.44 -27.28
C VAL A 155 -15.25 9.23 -28.34
N ALA A 156 -16.39 8.73 -28.82
CA ALA A 156 -17.22 9.46 -29.77
C ALA A 156 -17.93 10.65 -29.12
N GLU A 157 -18.17 11.73 -29.90
CA GLU A 157 -18.83 12.95 -29.37
C GLU A 157 -20.19 12.65 -28.72
N GLU A 158 -20.96 11.71 -29.26
CA GLU A 158 -22.27 11.29 -28.76
C GLU A 158 -22.21 10.53 -27.42
N ASP A 159 -21.05 9.98 -27.06
CA ASP A 159 -20.83 9.19 -25.84
C ASP A 159 -20.22 10.02 -24.70
N LEU A 160 -19.89 11.29 -24.96
CA LEU A 160 -19.37 12.19 -23.95
C LEU A 160 -20.40 12.40 -22.82
N ARG A 161 -19.93 12.36 -21.57
CA ARG A 161 -20.69 12.70 -20.37
C ARG A 161 -20.37 14.12 -19.92
N ASP A 162 -21.14 14.64 -18.96
CA ASP A 162 -20.87 15.97 -18.41
C ASP A 162 -19.42 16.07 -17.88
N GLU A 163 -18.73 17.15 -18.26
CA GLU A 163 -17.39 17.46 -17.82
C GLU A 163 -17.40 18.25 -16.52
N TYR A 164 -16.70 17.79 -15.50
CA TYR A 164 -16.58 18.43 -14.19
C TYR A 164 -15.16 18.94 -13.91
N GLY A 165 -14.18 18.55 -14.73
CA GLY A 165 -12.78 18.95 -14.59
C GLY A 165 -11.92 17.98 -13.77
N LEU A 166 -10.61 18.26 -13.73
CA LEU A 166 -9.61 17.34 -13.16
C LEU A 166 -9.75 17.12 -11.65
N ASP A 167 -10.34 18.04 -10.93
CA ASP A 167 -10.56 17.90 -9.48
C ASP A 167 -11.84 17.13 -9.13
N TYR A 168 -12.51 16.54 -10.10
CA TYR A 168 -13.76 15.82 -9.91
C TYR A 168 -13.64 14.67 -8.91
N ASN A 169 -14.43 14.76 -7.86
CA ASN A 169 -14.66 13.71 -6.88
C ASN A 169 -16.15 13.70 -6.51
N PRO A 170 -16.96 12.82 -7.10
CA PRO A 170 -18.42 12.84 -6.94
C PRO A 170 -18.89 12.59 -5.49
N ARG A 171 -17.99 12.08 -4.64
CA ARG A 171 -18.28 11.76 -3.23
C ARG A 171 -17.89 12.86 -2.25
N ALA A 172 -17.35 13.98 -2.75
CA ALA A 172 -17.02 15.14 -1.94
C ALA A 172 -17.67 16.39 -2.50
N ASP A 173 -18.35 17.16 -1.65
CA ASP A 173 -18.95 18.40 -2.07
C ASP A 173 -18.87 19.50 -1.00
N TYR A 174 -18.93 20.74 -1.47
CA TYR A 174 -19.02 21.92 -0.64
C TYR A 174 -20.44 22.08 -0.09
N LEU A 175 -20.54 22.64 1.12
CA LEU A 175 -21.79 22.93 1.78
C LEU A 175 -22.16 24.41 1.61
N GLU A 176 -23.39 24.68 1.25
CA GLU A 176 -23.98 26.05 1.27
C GLU A 176 -24.14 26.54 2.72
N THR A 177 -24.53 25.62 3.61
CA THR A 177 -24.71 25.90 5.04
C THR A 177 -23.67 25.15 5.85
N PRO A 178 -22.83 25.82 6.67
CA PRO A 178 -21.83 25.14 7.48
C PRO A 178 -22.43 24.06 8.39
N TYR A 179 -21.87 22.88 8.35
CA TYR A 179 -22.27 21.73 9.15
C TYR A 179 -21.24 21.43 10.25
N THR A 180 -21.67 21.41 11.50
CA THR A 180 -20.84 21.16 12.69
C THR A 180 -21.09 19.78 13.30
N GLY A 181 -21.33 18.79 12.47
CA GLY A 181 -21.57 17.41 12.89
C GLY A 181 -20.42 16.80 13.71
N LYS A 182 -20.79 15.80 14.49
CA LYS A 182 -19.84 15.00 15.27
C LYS A 182 -19.62 13.67 14.58
N ARG A 183 -18.39 13.15 14.68
CA ARG A 183 -18.02 11.85 14.14
C ARG A 183 -17.39 10.95 15.20
N ALA A 184 -17.67 9.66 15.11
CA ALA A 184 -17.04 8.67 15.96
C ALA A 184 -15.75 8.17 15.31
N LEU A 185 -14.62 8.32 15.98
CA LEU A 185 -13.32 7.80 15.59
C LEU A 185 -12.91 6.66 16.54
N ALA A 186 -12.25 5.63 16.06
CA ALA A 186 -11.66 4.63 16.93
C ALA A 186 -10.60 5.26 17.85
N SER A 187 -10.47 4.73 19.05
CA SER A 187 -9.46 5.12 20.01
C SER A 187 -8.92 3.88 20.70
N TRP A 188 -7.61 3.69 20.63
CA TRP A 188 -6.95 2.61 21.36
C TRP A 188 -6.60 3.07 22.77
N VAL A 189 -7.02 2.27 23.76
CA VAL A 189 -6.65 2.48 25.17
C VAL A 189 -5.79 1.29 25.58
N PRO A 190 -4.53 1.50 25.99
CA PRO A 190 -3.67 0.42 26.46
C PRO A 190 -4.36 -0.38 27.56
N PHE A 191 -4.41 -1.72 27.39
CA PHE A 191 -4.98 -2.70 28.31
C PHE A 191 -6.51 -2.75 28.44
N ASP A 192 -7.24 -1.71 28.00
CA ASP A 192 -8.72 -1.68 28.02
C ASP A 192 -9.35 -2.08 26.68
N GLY A 193 -8.52 -2.27 25.64
CA GLY A 193 -8.97 -2.60 24.30
C GLY A 193 -9.39 -1.38 23.49
N TRP A 194 -10.31 -1.60 22.55
CA TRP A 194 -10.72 -0.58 21.58
C TRP A 194 -12.01 0.10 22.02
N ASN A 195 -12.03 1.41 21.86
CA ASN A 195 -13.20 2.26 22.13
C ASN A 195 -13.33 3.27 20.99
N TYR A 196 -14.28 4.18 21.07
CA TYR A 196 -14.36 5.32 20.17
C TYR A 196 -14.31 6.64 20.94
N ARG A 197 -13.86 7.68 20.26
CA ARG A 197 -13.91 9.07 20.72
C ARG A 197 -14.74 9.91 19.77
N ILE A 198 -15.43 10.89 20.32
CA ILE A 198 -16.15 11.87 19.51
C ILE A 198 -15.19 12.97 19.06
N ALA A 199 -15.23 13.32 17.81
CA ALA A 199 -14.43 14.38 17.20
C ALA A 199 -15.31 15.28 16.31
N ASP A 200 -14.85 16.50 16.09
CA ASP A 200 -15.49 17.40 15.11
C ASP A 200 -15.18 16.96 13.68
N GLN A 201 -16.01 17.36 12.72
CA GLN A 201 -15.71 17.22 11.29
C GLN A 201 -14.38 17.92 10.95
N HIS A 202 -13.69 17.40 9.93
CA HIS A 202 -12.45 18.02 9.46
C HIS A 202 -12.69 19.43 8.90
N SER A 203 -13.80 19.59 8.17
CA SER A 203 -14.26 20.87 7.61
C SER A 203 -15.73 21.06 7.91
N THR A 204 -16.14 22.30 8.19
CA THR A 204 -17.54 22.67 8.35
C THR A 204 -18.22 23.08 7.04
N THR A 205 -17.43 23.26 5.97
CA THR A 205 -17.89 23.78 4.68
C THR A 205 -17.73 22.76 3.54
N MET A 206 -17.28 21.55 3.85
CA MET A 206 -17.13 20.47 2.87
C MET A 206 -17.24 19.12 3.56
N ILE A 207 -17.94 18.18 2.94
CA ILE A 207 -17.98 16.78 3.35
C ILE A 207 -17.39 15.92 2.22
N ASN A 208 -16.53 14.98 2.58
CA ASN A 208 -16.11 13.86 1.75
C ASN A 208 -16.65 12.57 2.37
N GLU A 209 -17.39 11.78 1.60
CA GLU A 209 -17.88 10.46 2.04
C GLU A 209 -16.71 9.54 2.47
N ARG A 210 -15.55 9.67 1.80
CA ARG A 210 -14.40 8.80 1.96
C ARG A 210 -13.27 9.49 2.72
N ASN A 211 -13.29 9.34 4.03
CA ASN A 211 -12.19 9.74 4.90
C ASN A 211 -11.49 8.49 5.41
N ASN A 212 -10.18 8.54 5.45
CA ASN A 212 -9.34 7.51 6.05
C ASN A 212 -8.55 8.11 7.20
N TYR A 213 -8.45 7.40 8.31
CA TYR A 213 -7.53 7.74 9.37
C TYR A 213 -6.89 6.47 9.93
N PHE A 214 -5.61 6.57 10.25
CA PHE A 214 -4.86 5.46 10.81
C PHE A 214 -3.75 5.95 11.72
N HIS A 215 -3.50 5.18 12.77
CA HIS A 215 -2.28 5.24 13.57
C HIS A 215 -1.78 3.82 13.80
N LYS A 216 -0.62 3.51 13.25
CA LYS A 216 0.04 2.19 13.32
C LYS A 216 1.42 2.34 13.96
N PRO A 217 1.54 2.44 15.32
CA PRO A 217 2.83 2.52 15.97
C PRO A 217 3.58 1.19 15.90
N ILE A 218 4.91 1.28 15.84
CA ILE A 218 5.82 0.15 16.07
C ILE A 218 6.74 0.50 17.24
N VAL A 219 6.91 -0.46 18.13
CA VAL A 219 7.92 -0.43 19.18
C VAL A 219 8.79 -1.67 19.04
N GLN A 220 10.11 -1.49 19.03
CA GLN A 220 11.08 -2.58 18.87
C GLN A 220 12.16 -2.50 19.94
N LEU A 221 12.58 -3.68 20.39
CA LEU A 221 13.81 -3.85 21.16
C LEU A 221 14.71 -4.81 20.37
N ASN A 222 15.81 -4.28 19.85
CA ASN A 222 16.79 -5.01 19.08
C ASN A 222 18.00 -5.30 19.95
N SER A 223 18.50 -6.54 19.88
CA SER A 223 19.72 -6.99 20.54
C SER A 223 20.71 -7.48 19.49
N TYR A 224 21.92 -6.97 19.51
CA TYR A 224 23.02 -7.34 18.64
C TYR A 224 24.14 -7.89 19.51
N ASN A 225 24.53 -9.15 19.28
CA ASN A 225 25.49 -9.85 20.10
C ASN A 225 26.52 -10.55 19.24
N LYS A 226 27.79 -10.26 19.46
CA LYS A 226 28.90 -11.07 18.97
C LYS A 226 29.11 -12.24 19.95
N LEU A 227 28.71 -13.44 19.57
CA LEU A 227 28.78 -14.61 20.45
C LEU A 227 30.24 -15.13 20.57
N ASN A 228 30.98 -15.06 19.48
CA ASN A 228 32.41 -15.32 19.38
C ASN A 228 32.96 -14.76 18.05
N ASP A 229 34.20 -15.03 17.71
CA ASP A 229 34.84 -14.45 16.52
C ASP A 229 34.22 -14.89 15.19
N SER A 230 33.51 -16.05 15.16
CA SER A 230 32.87 -16.59 13.97
C SER A 230 31.33 -16.55 14.01
N MET A 231 30.70 -16.06 15.11
CA MET A 231 29.25 -16.10 15.28
C MET A 231 28.73 -14.79 15.81
N SER A 232 27.68 -14.28 15.17
CA SER A 232 26.91 -13.13 15.64
C SER A 232 25.40 -13.40 15.57
N MET A 233 24.65 -12.81 16.50
CA MET A 233 23.19 -12.96 16.58
C MET A 233 22.52 -11.57 16.70
N ALA A 234 21.51 -11.36 15.88
CA ALA A 234 20.62 -10.22 15.97
C ALA A 234 19.19 -10.69 16.26
N THR A 235 18.57 -10.15 17.31
CA THR A 235 17.20 -10.49 17.68
C THR A 235 16.38 -9.22 17.86
N SER A 236 15.21 -9.17 17.25
CA SER A 236 14.23 -8.08 17.38
C SER A 236 12.97 -8.62 18.02
N PHE A 237 12.57 -8.01 19.13
CA PHE A 237 11.24 -8.14 19.72
C PHE A 237 10.44 -6.93 19.29
N TYR A 238 9.24 -7.11 18.75
CA TYR A 238 8.45 -5.97 18.33
C TYR A 238 6.97 -6.12 18.66
N TYR A 239 6.36 -4.96 18.90
CA TYR A 239 4.92 -4.77 18.96
C TYR A 239 4.51 -3.74 17.91
N SER A 240 3.49 -4.07 17.13
CA SER A 240 2.83 -3.11 16.25
C SER A 240 1.36 -3.03 16.62
N GLY A 241 0.95 -1.89 17.14
CA GLY A 241 -0.46 -1.56 17.32
C GLY A 241 -1.06 -0.98 16.04
N GLY A 242 -2.35 -0.81 16.01
CA GLY A 242 -3.03 -0.11 14.92
C GLY A 242 -4.46 0.22 15.31
N GLU A 243 -4.83 1.47 15.13
CA GLU A 243 -6.23 1.91 15.16
C GLU A 243 -6.53 2.67 13.89
N GLY A 244 -7.69 2.45 13.31
CA GLY A 244 -8.04 3.20 12.13
C GLY A 244 -9.20 2.62 11.34
N GLY A 245 -9.40 3.23 10.19
CA GLY A 245 -10.44 2.82 9.26
C GLY A 245 -10.75 3.85 8.21
N GLY A 246 -11.74 3.53 7.40
CA GLY A 246 -12.27 4.39 6.35
C GLY A 246 -13.76 4.62 6.50
N SER A 247 -14.23 5.81 6.13
CA SER A 247 -15.65 6.10 6.08
C SER A 247 -16.25 5.77 4.70
N GLY A 248 -17.57 5.65 4.67
CA GLY A 248 -18.39 5.46 3.49
C GLY A 248 -19.85 5.76 3.82
N SER A 249 -20.71 5.67 2.85
CA SER A 249 -22.14 5.84 3.06
C SER A 249 -22.82 4.58 3.60
N ALA A 250 -23.95 4.77 4.30
CA ALA A 250 -24.94 3.77 4.57
C ALA A 250 -26.33 4.40 4.45
N GLY A 251 -27.30 3.66 3.94
CA GLY A 251 -28.61 4.21 3.57
C GLY A 251 -28.52 5.17 2.36
N SER A 252 -29.49 6.07 2.24
CA SER A 252 -29.64 6.93 1.08
C SER A 252 -29.04 8.32 1.30
N ILE A 253 -27.88 8.60 0.71
CA ILE A 253 -27.37 9.98 0.56
C ILE A 253 -27.79 10.51 -0.81
N LEU A 254 -28.34 11.71 -0.87
CA LEU A 254 -28.86 12.31 -2.10
C LEU A 254 -27.74 12.66 -3.09
N TRP A 255 -28.11 12.77 -4.36
CA TRP A 255 -27.27 13.21 -5.46
C TRP A 255 -27.84 14.49 -6.06
N GLY A 256 -26.97 15.42 -6.47
CA GLY A 256 -27.30 16.63 -7.21
C GLY A 256 -26.12 17.04 -8.10
N ASP A 257 -26.38 17.38 -9.37
CA ASP A 257 -25.41 17.94 -10.33
C ASP A 257 -24.06 17.17 -10.41
N GLY A 258 -24.12 15.83 -10.37
CA GLY A 258 -22.94 14.97 -10.47
C GLY A 258 -22.19 14.74 -9.15
N TYR A 259 -22.63 15.31 -8.05
CA TYR A 259 -22.03 15.18 -6.72
C TYR A 259 -23.03 14.64 -5.69
N ARG A 260 -22.52 14.20 -4.54
CA ARG A 260 -23.36 13.98 -3.36
C ARG A 260 -23.92 15.30 -2.87
N ASP A 261 -25.25 15.39 -2.72
CA ASP A 261 -25.93 16.55 -2.15
C ASP A 261 -26.06 16.39 -0.63
N TYR A 262 -25.04 16.88 0.08
CA TYR A 262 -25.03 16.81 1.54
C TYR A 262 -25.96 17.85 2.19
N ASP A 263 -26.17 19.03 1.59
CA ASP A 263 -27.09 20.02 2.13
C ASP A 263 -28.51 19.48 2.14
N ALA A 264 -29.00 18.93 1.03
CA ALA A 264 -30.30 18.29 0.96
C ALA A 264 -30.42 17.06 1.86
N THR A 265 -29.33 16.26 1.97
CA THR A 265 -29.31 15.10 2.86
C THR A 265 -29.41 15.50 4.33
N ILE A 266 -28.64 16.49 4.77
CA ILE A 266 -28.66 17.01 6.15
C ILE A 266 -30.04 17.65 6.47
N LEU A 267 -30.58 18.42 5.54
CA LEU A 267 -31.93 19.02 5.70
C LEU A 267 -32.97 17.89 5.88
N ARG A 268 -32.99 16.90 4.98
CA ARG A 268 -33.91 15.76 5.08
C ARG A 268 -33.77 15.02 6.40
N ASN A 269 -32.56 14.73 6.82
CA ASN A 269 -32.29 13.98 8.06
C ASN A 269 -32.70 14.73 9.32
N SER A 270 -32.71 16.08 9.28
CA SER A 270 -33.04 16.95 10.43
C SER A 270 -34.46 17.43 10.46
N THR A 271 -35.26 17.20 9.42
CA THR A 271 -36.64 17.73 9.30
C THR A 271 -37.69 16.66 9.02
N ASP A 272 -37.31 15.58 8.33
CA ASP A 272 -38.21 14.53 7.93
C ASP A 272 -38.15 13.34 8.92
N ASN A 273 -39.12 12.44 8.86
CA ASN A 273 -39.12 11.19 9.59
C ASN A 273 -38.92 11.30 11.12
N TRP A 274 -39.66 12.16 11.77
CA TRP A 274 -39.69 12.20 13.24
C TRP A 274 -40.29 10.91 13.80
N VAL A 275 -39.62 10.29 14.77
CA VAL A 275 -40.04 9.07 15.49
C VAL A 275 -40.20 9.42 16.95
N ASP A 276 -41.40 9.22 17.52
CA ASP A 276 -41.71 9.52 18.91
C ASP A 276 -40.80 8.75 19.85
N GLY A 277 -40.15 9.46 20.77
CA GLY A 277 -39.20 8.90 21.73
C GLY A 277 -37.75 8.77 21.24
N TYR A 278 -37.50 8.90 19.94
CA TYR A 278 -36.15 8.74 19.35
C TYR A 278 -35.63 9.99 18.62
N GLY A 279 -36.50 10.87 18.13
CA GLY A 279 -36.10 12.05 17.34
C GLY A 279 -36.15 11.83 15.84
N TYR A 280 -35.31 12.56 15.09
CA TYR A 280 -35.25 12.47 13.63
C TYR A 280 -34.42 11.29 13.15
N GLN A 281 -35.01 10.44 12.33
CA GLN A 281 -34.33 9.32 11.70
C GLN A 281 -33.52 9.78 10.49
N SER A 282 -32.22 9.54 10.50
CA SER A 282 -31.36 9.69 9.31
C SER A 282 -31.71 8.65 8.25
N ALA A 283 -32.05 9.09 7.04
CA ALA A 283 -32.24 8.20 5.88
C ALA A 283 -30.92 7.77 5.25
N GLY A 284 -29.86 8.56 5.41
CA GLY A 284 -28.50 8.29 4.99
C GLY A 284 -27.48 8.86 5.96
N ILE A 285 -26.44 8.12 6.22
CA ILE A 285 -25.39 8.45 7.18
C ILE A 285 -24.01 8.20 6.59
N LEU A 286 -22.96 8.70 7.24
CA LEU A 286 -21.62 8.16 7.04
C LEU A 286 -21.38 7.06 8.06
N ARG A 287 -20.95 5.89 7.57
CA ARG A 287 -20.49 4.76 8.39
C ARG A 287 -18.97 4.71 8.38
N GLY A 288 -18.36 4.14 9.42
CA GLY A 288 -16.93 3.88 9.47
C GLY A 288 -16.65 2.37 9.51
N SER A 289 -15.88 1.86 8.56
CA SER A 289 -15.28 0.53 8.65
C SER A 289 -14.00 0.62 9.45
N ARG A 290 -13.87 -0.19 10.49
CA ARG A 290 -12.76 -0.18 11.44
C ARG A 290 -11.90 -1.41 11.27
N ASN A 291 -10.58 -1.20 11.33
CA ASN A 291 -9.55 -2.22 11.22
C ASN A 291 -8.52 -1.98 12.31
N ASN A 292 -8.85 -2.37 13.54
CA ASN A 292 -7.94 -2.24 14.66
C ASN A 292 -7.07 -3.49 14.76
N GLN A 293 -5.78 -3.33 15.01
CA GLN A 293 -4.89 -4.48 15.07
C GLN A 293 -3.87 -4.40 16.19
N SER A 294 -3.41 -5.55 16.64
CA SER A 294 -2.23 -5.72 17.48
C SER A 294 -1.40 -6.89 16.95
N THR A 295 -0.09 -6.69 16.84
CA THR A 295 0.85 -7.72 16.40
C THR A 295 2.03 -7.75 17.34
N PHE A 296 2.37 -8.92 17.85
CA PHE A 296 3.61 -9.21 18.56
C PHE A 296 4.48 -10.12 17.72
N GLY A 297 5.78 -9.88 17.71
CA GLY A 297 6.67 -10.75 16.96
C GLY A 297 8.09 -10.77 17.51
N ILE A 298 8.77 -11.85 17.15
CA ILE A 298 10.18 -12.07 17.42
C ILE A 298 10.82 -12.49 16.11
N MET A 299 11.85 -11.76 15.70
CA MET A 299 12.72 -12.15 14.60
C MET A 299 14.12 -12.32 15.12
N SER A 300 14.77 -13.43 14.78
CA SER A 300 16.15 -13.69 15.17
C SER A 300 16.95 -14.18 13.97
N LYS A 301 18.18 -13.68 13.85
CA LYS A 301 19.14 -14.03 12.80
C LYS A 301 20.46 -14.40 13.46
N LEU A 302 20.98 -15.59 13.12
CA LEU A 302 22.28 -16.08 13.50
C LEU A 302 23.16 -16.16 12.25
N ASP A 303 24.25 -15.41 12.21
CA ASP A 303 25.29 -15.48 11.19
C ASP A 303 26.49 -16.27 11.71
N MET A 304 26.99 -17.19 10.91
CA MET A 304 28.13 -18.08 11.24
C MET A 304 29.16 -18.10 10.10
N GLU A 305 30.38 -17.73 10.38
CA GLU A 305 31.52 -17.91 9.49
C GLU A 305 32.06 -19.34 9.65
N MET A 306 31.93 -20.15 8.62
CA MET A 306 32.40 -21.54 8.61
C MET A 306 33.89 -21.63 8.28
N ASN A 307 34.34 -20.78 7.38
CA ASN A 307 35.73 -20.57 6.96
C ASN A 307 35.81 -19.25 6.16
N ASP A 308 37.03 -18.94 5.64
CA ASP A 308 37.33 -17.69 4.94
C ASP A 308 36.45 -17.42 3.68
N THR A 309 35.81 -18.45 3.14
CA THR A 309 35.00 -18.34 1.90
C THR A 309 33.53 -18.71 2.08
N THR A 310 33.15 -19.26 3.22
CA THR A 310 31.82 -19.86 3.41
C THR A 310 31.20 -19.39 4.71
N SER A 311 29.98 -18.87 4.64
CA SER A 311 29.16 -18.54 5.81
C SER A 311 27.77 -19.15 5.74
N MET A 312 27.16 -19.34 6.89
CA MET A 312 25.75 -19.75 7.03
C MET A 312 24.96 -18.71 7.81
N THR A 313 23.73 -18.52 7.39
CA THR A 313 22.77 -17.67 8.10
C THR A 313 21.52 -18.49 8.44
N PHE A 314 21.06 -18.43 9.68
CA PHE A 314 19.80 -19.00 10.13
C PHE A 314 18.87 -17.89 10.58
N GLY A 315 17.61 -18.00 10.25
CA GLY A 315 16.59 -17.06 10.70
C GLY A 315 15.37 -17.74 11.28
N LEU A 316 14.76 -17.07 12.24
CA LEU A 316 13.51 -17.45 12.89
C LEU A 316 12.56 -16.22 12.88
N ASP A 317 11.28 -16.46 12.61
CA ASP A 317 10.23 -15.45 12.59
C ASP A 317 8.96 -16.01 13.24
N ILE A 318 8.59 -15.46 14.40
CA ILE A 318 7.39 -15.84 15.14
C ILE A 318 6.53 -14.61 15.29
N ARG A 319 5.24 -14.69 14.94
CA ARG A 319 4.29 -13.59 15.03
C ARG A 319 2.92 -14.08 15.48
N THR A 320 2.23 -13.25 16.23
CA THR A 320 0.79 -13.36 16.48
C THR A 320 0.14 -12.02 16.19
N ALA A 321 -0.94 -12.03 15.43
CA ALA A 321 -1.69 -10.83 15.07
C ALA A 321 -3.17 -11.04 15.37
N LYS A 322 -3.77 -10.04 16.02
CA LYS A 322 -5.21 -9.95 16.25
C LYS A 322 -5.72 -8.72 15.52
N VAL A 323 -6.77 -8.87 14.73
CA VAL A 323 -7.42 -7.78 13.97
C VAL A 323 -8.90 -7.78 14.28
N GLU A 324 -9.44 -6.61 14.60
CA GLU A 324 -10.86 -6.39 14.84
C GLU A 324 -11.44 -5.63 13.66
N HIS A 325 -12.46 -6.20 13.03
CA HIS A 325 -13.23 -5.59 11.97
C HIS A 325 -14.65 -5.33 12.43
N TYR A 326 -15.08 -4.07 12.32
CA TYR A 326 -16.47 -3.70 12.56
C TYR A 326 -16.87 -2.45 11.79
N ARG A 327 -18.15 -2.30 11.51
CA ARG A 327 -18.73 -1.03 11.05
C ARG A 327 -19.39 -0.31 12.22
N GLN A 328 -19.39 1.01 12.18
CA GLN A 328 -20.08 1.83 13.16
C GLN A 328 -20.70 3.07 12.50
N VAL A 329 -21.69 3.65 13.17
CA VAL A 329 -22.20 4.98 12.81
C VAL A 329 -21.06 5.98 12.99
N TYR A 330 -20.61 6.57 11.87
CA TYR A 330 -19.52 7.55 11.87
C TYR A 330 -20.02 8.98 12.01
N ASP A 331 -21.07 9.35 11.28
CA ASP A 331 -21.73 10.64 11.32
C ASP A 331 -23.20 10.47 10.90
N LEU A 332 -24.13 11.03 11.67
CA LEU A 332 -25.56 10.93 11.43
C LEU A 332 -26.08 11.91 10.38
N LEU A 333 -25.26 12.84 9.88
CA LEU A 333 -25.62 13.84 8.90
C LEU A 333 -26.92 14.59 9.26
N GLY A 334 -27.03 15.06 10.51
CA GLY A 334 -28.10 15.95 10.97
C GLY A 334 -29.26 15.28 11.70
N GLY A 335 -29.44 13.96 11.63
CA GLY A 335 -30.45 13.24 12.40
C GLY A 335 -30.00 12.84 13.80
N ASP A 336 -30.90 12.24 14.57
CA ASP A 336 -30.63 11.78 15.94
C ASP A 336 -30.24 10.31 16.00
N PHE A 337 -30.73 9.48 15.07
CA PHE A 337 -30.42 8.05 14.97
C PHE A 337 -30.51 7.55 13.53
N PHE A 338 -29.94 6.37 13.29
CA PHE A 338 -30.07 5.59 12.06
C PHE A 338 -30.73 4.25 12.39
N TYR A 339 -31.81 3.90 11.68
CA TYR A 339 -32.49 2.61 11.86
C TYR A 339 -31.72 1.52 11.09
N ASN A 340 -31.29 0.48 11.80
CA ASN A 340 -30.58 -0.65 11.20
C ASN A 340 -31.13 -1.98 11.71
N SER A 341 -31.52 -2.84 10.78
CA SER A 341 -32.08 -4.17 11.06
C SER A 341 -31.17 -5.33 10.67
N SER A 342 -29.89 -5.05 10.38
CA SER A 342 -28.94 -6.06 9.90
C SER A 342 -28.64 -7.18 10.91
N ASN A 343 -28.83 -6.93 12.20
CA ASN A 343 -28.76 -7.98 13.22
C ASN A 343 -30.17 -8.45 13.60
N PRO A 344 -30.55 -9.69 13.25
CA PRO A 344 -31.88 -10.22 13.56
C PRO A 344 -32.12 -10.41 15.06
N ASN A 345 -31.10 -10.50 15.88
CA ASN A 345 -31.19 -10.71 17.32
C ASN A 345 -31.49 -9.41 18.09
N TRP A 346 -31.40 -8.24 17.44
CA TRP A 346 -31.69 -6.96 18.09
C TRP A 346 -33.19 -6.75 18.35
N SER A 347 -33.48 -6.27 19.55
CA SER A 347 -34.79 -5.69 19.87
C SER A 347 -35.06 -4.44 19.02
N GLU A 348 -36.32 -4.01 18.95
CA GLU A 348 -36.68 -2.81 18.20
C GLU A 348 -35.93 -1.57 18.72
N GLU A 349 -35.69 -1.46 20.04
CA GLU A 349 -34.92 -0.37 20.63
C GLU A 349 -33.45 -0.38 20.17
N GLU A 350 -32.82 -1.55 20.12
CA GLU A 350 -31.43 -1.73 19.67
C GLU A 350 -31.22 -1.43 18.20
N ARG A 351 -32.27 -1.46 17.36
CA ARG A 351 -32.20 -1.07 15.94
C ARG A 351 -32.06 0.44 15.72
N HIS A 352 -32.30 1.27 16.73
CA HIS A 352 -32.12 2.72 16.70
C HIS A 352 -30.68 3.06 17.05
N ARG A 353 -29.79 3.05 16.04
CA ARG A 353 -28.35 3.20 16.20
C ARG A 353 -27.94 4.66 16.27
N THR A 354 -27.17 5.01 17.26
CA THR A 354 -26.63 6.36 17.48
C THR A 354 -25.13 6.42 17.17
N LEU A 355 -24.54 7.60 17.28
CA LEU A 355 -23.14 7.84 16.94
C LEU A 355 -22.20 6.87 17.69
N GLY A 356 -21.39 6.11 16.94
CA GLY A 356 -20.46 5.13 17.45
C GLY A 356 -21.01 3.71 17.61
N ASP A 357 -22.33 3.52 17.50
CA ASP A 357 -22.93 2.18 17.55
C ASP A 357 -22.55 1.32 16.36
N LYS A 358 -22.35 0.02 16.62
CA LYS A 358 -21.96 -0.95 15.58
C LYS A 358 -23.09 -1.24 14.60
N LEU A 359 -22.73 -1.51 13.35
CA LEU A 359 -23.60 -1.78 12.21
C LEU A 359 -23.04 -2.96 11.41
N TYR A 360 -23.92 -3.76 10.82
CA TYR A 360 -23.66 -4.76 9.78
C TYR A 360 -22.78 -5.93 10.19
N TYR A 361 -21.60 -5.71 10.77
CA TYR A 361 -20.69 -6.76 11.22
C TYR A 361 -19.78 -6.30 12.37
N ASP A 362 -19.30 -7.28 13.13
CA ASP A 362 -18.31 -7.13 14.18
C ASP A 362 -17.60 -8.48 14.37
N ASN A 363 -16.37 -8.59 13.91
CA ASN A 363 -15.58 -9.81 14.00
C ASN A 363 -14.16 -9.57 14.50
N THR A 364 -13.53 -10.64 14.94
CA THR A 364 -12.12 -10.65 15.36
C THR A 364 -11.39 -11.79 14.66
N ASN A 365 -10.37 -11.43 13.89
CA ASN A 365 -9.49 -12.34 13.19
C ASN A 365 -8.16 -12.48 13.92
N THR A 366 -7.62 -13.70 13.98
CA THR A 366 -6.30 -13.98 14.58
C THR A 366 -5.45 -14.77 13.59
N VAL A 367 -4.19 -14.40 13.47
CA VAL A 367 -3.19 -15.13 12.67
C VAL A 367 -1.96 -15.39 13.54
N ASP A 368 -1.64 -16.66 13.74
CA ASP A 368 -0.40 -17.09 14.37
C ASP A 368 0.55 -17.63 13.29
N TRP A 369 1.78 -17.14 13.27
CA TRP A 369 2.77 -17.40 12.24
C TRP A 369 4.08 -17.90 12.81
N LEU A 370 4.62 -18.96 12.20
CA LEU A 370 5.96 -19.48 12.47
C LEU A 370 6.71 -19.67 11.16
N GLY A 371 7.89 -19.09 11.05
CA GLY A 371 8.75 -19.22 9.89
C GLY A 371 10.21 -19.38 10.27
N GLY A 372 10.97 -20.07 9.43
CA GLY A 372 12.41 -20.21 9.59
C GLY A 372 13.10 -20.40 8.25
N TYR A 373 14.39 -20.08 8.20
CA TYR A 373 15.21 -20.30 7.02
C TYR A 373 16.67 -20.63 7.38
N ALA A 374 17.35 -21.26 6.43
CA ALA A 374 18.80 -21.44 6.42
C ALA A 374 19.35 -21.02 5.06
N GLN A 375 20.45 -20.28 5.05
CA GLN A 375 21.14 -19.84 3.85
C GLN A 375 22.64 -20.15 3.96
N LEU A 376 23.18 -20.76 2.92
CA LEU A 376 24.61 -20.95 2.71
C LEU A 376 25.10 -19.88 1.73
N ASN A 377 26.17 -19.18 2.08
CA ASN A 377 26.83 -18.20 1.22
C ASN A 377 28.25 -18.63 0.94
N TYR A 378 28.70 -18.39 -0.28
CA TYR A 378 30.06 -18.59 -0.74
C TYR A 378 30.61 -17.33 -1.38
N ASP A 379 31.80 -16.89 -0.98
CA ASP A 379 32.54 -15.78 -1.59
C ASP A 379 34.02 -16.16 -1.65
N ASP A 380 34.58 -16.28 -2.86
CA ASP A 380 35.97 -16.64 -3.06
C ASP A 380 36.97 -15.48 -2.88
N GLY A 381 36.46 -14.27 -2.60
CA GLY A 381 37.24 -13.02 -2.55
C GLY A 381 37.85 -12.62 -3.90
N ALA A 382 37.65 -13.40 -4.97
CA ALA A 382 38.19 -13.24 -6.31
C ALA A 382 37.11 -12.90 -7.34
N GLY A 383 35.91 -12.56 -6.83
CA GLY A 383 34.78 -12.10 -7.65
C GLY A 383 33.73 -13.16 -7.98
N THR A 384 33.78 -14.33 -7.33
CA THR A 384 32.68 -15.31 -7.39
C THR A 384 31.88 -15.26 -6.09
N ASN A 385 30.60 -15.02 -6.17
CA ASN A 385 29.64 -15.11 -5.07
C ASN A 385 28.54 -16.08 -5.44
N ALA A 386 28.11 -16.92 -4.51
CA ALA A 386 26.96 -17.80 -4.68
C ALA A 386 26.20 -17.96 -3.37
N PHE A 387 24.92 -18.27 -3.46
CA PHE A 387 24.12 -18.61 -2.30
C PHE A 387 23.12 -19.72 -2.63
N ALA A 388 22.71 -20.44 -1.58
CA ALA A 388 21.59 -21.37 -1.59
C ALA A 388 20.79 -21.17 -0.31
N MET A 389 19.47 -21.03 -0.41
CA MET A 389 18.56 -20.79 0.70
C MET A 389 17.39 -21.76 0.65
N PHE A 390 17.00 -22.24 1.82
CA PHE A 390 15.73 -22.93 2.06
C PHE A 390 15.01 -22.24 3.22
N GLY A 391 13.71 -21.96 3.03
CA GLY A 391 12.83 -21.42 4.06
C GLY A 391 11.52 -22.19 4.12
N ALA A 392 10.90 -22.23 5.30
CA ALA A 392 9.61 -22.81 5.52
C ALA A 392 8.77 -21.96 6.48
N THR A 393 7.45 -21.95 6.27
CA THR A 393 6.49 -21.15 7.04
C THR A 393 5.21 -21.93 7.26
N THR A 394 4.58 -21.73 8.40
CA THR A 394 3.22 -22.23 8.69
C THR A 394 2.44 -21.14 9.41
N ALA A 395 1.12 -21.16 9.27
CA ALA A 395 0.22 -20.28 9.97
C ALA A 395 -1.02 -21.02 10.44
N SER A 396 -1.62 -20.54 11.52
CA SER A 396 -2.97 -20.92 11.93
C SER A 396 -3.85 -19.68 12.02
N TYR A 397 -5.12 -19.85 11.75
CA TYR A 397 -6.09 -18.79 11.61
C TYR A 397 -7.30 -19.03 12.48
N SER A 398 -7.90 -17.97 12.98
CA SER A 398 -9.24 -18.04 13.55
C SER A 398 -10.01 -16.75 13.25
N ALA A 399 -11.31 -16.90 13.03
CA ALA A 399 -12.26 -15.81 12.97
C ALA A 399 -13.36 -16.04 14.01
N GLN A 400 -13.81 -14.95 14.64
CA GLN A 400 -14.87 -14.97 15.63
C GLN A 400 -15.87 -13.86 15.34
N ASP A 401 -17.13 -14.21 15.10
CA ASP A 401 -18.22 -13.25 14.99
C ASP A 401 -18.68 -12.78 16.38
N HIS A 402 -18.98 -11.48 16.50
CA HIS A 402 -19.54 -10.86 17.69
C HIS A 402 -20.88 -10.17 17.41
N PHE A 403 -21.43 -10.37 16.21
CA PHE A 403 -22.58 -9.60 15.74
C PHE A 403 -23.85 -10.42 15.63
N THR A 404 -23.88 -11.43 14.81
CA THR A 404 -25.10 -12.20 14.50
C THR A 404 -25.10 -13.65 15.00
N LEU A 405 -23.95 -14.29 15.06
CA LEU A 405 -23.81 -15.73 15.25
C LEU A 405 -23.40 -16.14 16.68
N ASP A 406 -23.78 -15.35 17.68
CA ASP A 406 -23.60 -15.66 19.11
C ASP A 406 -22.16 -16.07 19.48
N ASN A 407 -21.20 -15.29 19.04
CA ASN A 407 -19.77 -15.52 19.24
C ASN A 407 -19.24 -16.81 18.58
N LEU A 408 -19.84 -17.24 17.48
CA LEU A 408 -19.30 -18.35 16.69
C LEU A 408 -17.83 -18.11 16.38
N LYS A 409 -17.02 -19.11 16.67
CA LYS A 409 -15.60 -19.11 16.34
C LYS A 409 -15.28 -20.25 15.39
N ILE A 410 -14.56 -19.96 14.33
CA ILE A 410 -13.99 -20.95 13.42
C ILE A 410 -12.48 -20.89 13.45
N GLU A 411 -11.83 -22.01 13.23
CA GLU A 411 -10.37 -22.15 13.22
C GLU A 411 -9.95 -22.95 11.99
N ALA A 412 -8.84 -22.54 11.38
CA ALA A 412 -8.25 -23.23 10.25
C ALA A 412 -6.73 -23.19 10.34
N ASP A 413 -6.08 -24.25 9.87
CA ASP A 413 -4.63 -24.29 9.71
C ASP A 413 -4.28 -24.04 8.25
N GLY A 414 -3.26 -23.22 8.02
CA GLY A 414 -2.68 -23.04 6.70
C GLY A 414 -1.76 -24.19 6.34
N GLU A 415 -1.70 -24.52 5.06
CA GLU A 415 -0.73 -25.47 4.55
C GLU A 415 0.70 -24.96 4.71
N LEU A 416 1.64 -25.89 4.84
CA LEU A 416 3.08 -25.58 4.92
C LEU A 416 3.52 -24.85 3.65
N GLY A 417 3.95 -23.61 3.83
CA GLY A 417 4.67 -22.86 2.81
C GLY A 417 6.15 -23.15 2.85
N TYR A 418 6.80 -23.13 1.70
CA TYR A 418 8.25 -23.24 1.63
C TYR A 418 8.82 -22.49 0.43
N GLN A 419 10.13 -22.19 0.50
CA GLN A 419 10.84 -21.55 -0.60
C GLN A 419 12.23 -22.11 -0.74
N MET A 420 12.71 -22.17 -1.97
CA MET A 420 14.08 -22.49 -2.32
C MET A 420 14.62 -21.40 -3.24
N LYS A 421 15.82 -20.91 -2.94
CA LYS A 421 16.50 -19.91 -3.75
C LYS A 421 17.94 -20.32 -3.96
N VAL A 422 18.43 -20.16 -5.18
CA VAL A 422 19.84 -20.32 -5.52
C VAL A 422 20.24 -19.17 -6.43
N GLY A 423 21.47 -18.72 -6.31
CA GLY A 423 21.96 -17.69 -7.19
C GLY A 423 23.44 -17.44 -7.02
N GLY A 424 23.96 -16.61 -7.90
CA GLY A 424 25.34 -16.22 -7.82
C GLY A 424 25.74 -15.18 -8.85
N SER A 425 26.97 -14.72 -8.69
CA SER A 425 27.59 -13.78 -9.62
C SER A 425 29.07 -14.10 -9.82
N ARG A 426 29.57 -13.77 -11.02
CA ARG A 426 30.99 -13.94 -11.37
C ARG A 426 31.51 -12.69 -12.05
N ALA A 427 32.57 -12.09 -11.50
CA ALA A 427 33.38 -11.11 -12.19
C ALA A 427 34.14 -11.80 -13.32
N LEU A 428 33.89 -11.43 -14.55
CA LEU A 428 34.62 -11.93 -15.72
C LEU A 428 35.97 -11.22 -15.88
N ASN A 429 36.03 -9.98 -15.50
CA ASN A 429 37.19 -9.11 -15.43
C ASN A 429 36.85 -7.85 -14.60
N ASP A 430 37.75 -6.87 -14.56
CA ASP A 430 37.57 -5.64 -13.79
C ASP A 430 36.41 -4.74 -14.24
N THR A 431 35.80 -5.03 -15.40
CA THR A 431 34.72 -4.24 -15.99
C THR A 431 33.39 -4.97 -16.08
N TRP A 432 33.37 -6.29 -16.18
CA TRP A 432 32.16 -7.08 -16.38
C TRP A 432 31.92 -8.10 -15.28
N GLN A 433 30.69 -8.15 -14.81
CA GLN A 433 30.15 -9.16 -13.92
C GLN A 433 28.87 -9.74 -14.53
N VAL A 434 28.71 -11.06 -14.49
CA VAL A 434 27.47 -11.75 -14.81
C VAL A 434 26.83 -12.28 -13.54
N PHE A 435 25.51 -12.40 -13.53
CA PHE A 435 24.75 -12.96 -12.40
C PHE A 435 23.54 -13.74 -12.89
N GLY A 436 23.03 -14.60 -12.02
CA GLY A 436 21.76 -15.27 -12.24
C GLY A 436 21.20 -15.80 -10.92
N ASN A 437 19.89 -15.81 -10.82
CA ASN A 437 19.13 -16.29 -9.67
C ASN A 437 17.96 -17.15 -10.13
N MET A 438 17.57 -18.11 -9.30
CA MET A 438 16.37 -18.92 -9.49
C MET A 438 15.71 -19.13 -8.13
N SER A 439 14.38 -19.09 -8.11
CA SER A 439 13.61 -19.46 -6.93
C SER A 439 12.35 -20.23 -7.29
N TYR A 440 11.92 -21.04 -6.35
CA TYR A 440 10.62 -21.66 -6.31
C TYR A 440 10.00 -21.41 -4.94
N SER A 441 8.73 -21.04 -4.91
CA SER A 441 7.99 -20.76 -3.70
C SER A 441 6.62 -21.42 -3.73
N HIS A 442 6.23 -21.98 -2.59
CA HIS A 442 4.89 -22.45 -2.27
C HIS A 442 4.44 -21.65 -1.04
N MET A 443 3.49 -20.74 -1.21
CA MET A 443 3.24 -19.68 -0.24
C MET A 443 2.14 -20.06 0.74
N THR A 444 2.40 -19.85 2.04
CA THR A 444 1.35 -19.93 3.06
C THR A 444 0.30 -18.83 2.77
N PRO A 445 -1.00 -19.14 2.69
CA PRO A 445 -2.04 -18.19 2.31
C PRO A 445 -2.25 -17.09 3.38
N SER A 446 -2.94 -16.02 3.02
CA SER A 446 -3.52 -15.09 3.99
C SER A 446 -4.81 -15.63 4.59
N LEU A 447 -5.28 -15.07 5.73
CA LEU A 447 -6.51 -15.50 6.40
C LEU A 447 -7.71 -15.41 5.45
N ASP A 448 -7.89 -14.30 4.74
CA ASP A 448 -9.04 -14.04 3.85
C ASP A 448 -9.16 -15.05 2.70
N LYS A 449 -8.13 -15.84 2.43
CA LYS A 449 -8.17 -16.93 1.45
C LYS A 449 -8.65 -18.26 2.05
N VAL A 450 -8.48 -18.42 3.36
CA VAL A 450 -8.77 -19.68 4.09
C VAL A 450 -10.10 -19.63 4.82
N ILE A 451 -10.49 -18.43 5.25
CA ILE A 451 -11.73 -18.19 6.01
C ILE A 451 -12.49 -17.05 5.36
N ASP A 452 -13.75 -17.30 5.05
CA ASP A 452 -14.75 -16.26 4.83
C ASP A 452 -15.25 -15.80 6.21
N ASP A 453 -14.77 -14.66 6.66
CA ASP A 453 -15.08 -14.10 7.98
C ASP A 453 -16.40 -13.31 8.00
N VAL A 454 -17.03 -13.11 6.85
CA VAL A 454 -18.38 -12.55 6.72
C VAL A 454 -19.43 -13.61 7.04
N ASN A 455 -19.33 -14.78 6.40
CA ASN A 455 -20.26 -15.89 6.55
C ASN A 455 -19.83 -16.91 7.60
N MET A 456 -18.64 -16.73 8.18
CA MET A 456 -18.04 -17.61 9.20
C MET A 456 -17.95 -19.06 8.71
N ILE A 457 -17.40 -19.25 7.52
CA ILE A 457 -17.16 -20.57 6.91
C ILE A 457 -15.70 -20.72 6.48
N LYS A 458 -15.23 -21.97 6.42
CA LYS A 458 -13.92 -22.26 5.83
C LYS A 458 -14.05 -22.30 4.33
N ASN A 459 -13.12 -21.67 3.65
CA ASN A 459 -13.01 -21.78 2.20
C ASN A 459 -12.38 -23.13 1.86
N GLU A 460 -13.19 -24.09 1.43
CA GLU A 460 -12.74 -25.41 1.01
C GLU A 460 -12.35 -25.33 -0.48
N GLY A 461 -11.11 -25.59 -0.81
CA GLY A 461 -10.65 -25.64 -2.21
C GLY A 461 -9.64 -24.58 -2.60
N PHE A 462 -9.15 -23.78 -1.65
CA PHE A 462 -7.98 -22.96 -1.92
C PHE A 462 -6.72 -23.86 -2.03
N GLU A 463 -5.84 -23.52 -2.94
CA GLU A 463 -4.50 -24.08 -3.01
C GLU A 463 -3.47 -23.00 -2.61
N ASN A 464 -2.32 -23.42 -2.09
CA ASN A 464 -1.22 -22.51 -1.86
C ASN A 464 -0.69 -21.97 -3.19
N GLU A 465 -0.56 -20.66 -3.28
CA GLU A 465 0.02 -20.00 -4.45
C GLU A 465 1.46 -20.47 -4.67
N LYS A 466 1.80 -20.72 -5.92
CA LYS A 466 3.14 -21.16 -6.35
C LYS A 466 3.79 -20.10 -7.20
N ALA A 467 5.09 -19.97 -7.09
CA ALA A 467 5.84 -19.11 -7.98
C ALA A 467 7.19 -19.68 -8.35
N THR A 468 7.47 -19.62 -9.63
CA THR A 468 8.79 -19.92 -10.18
C THR A 468 9.35 -18.62 -10.75
N TRP A 469 10.55 -18.27 -10.31
CA TRP A 469 11.27 -17.10 -10.77
C TRP A 469 12.67 -17.47 -11.24
N PHE A 470 13.12 -16.89 -12.35
CA PHE A 470 14.54 -16.81 -12.65
C PHE A 470 14.89 -15.46 -13.26
N ASP A 471 16.10 -15.00 -13.01
CA ASP A 471 16.70 -13.85 -13.68
C ASP A 471 18.16 -14.12 -14.04
N VAL A 472 18.58 -13.54 -15.14
CA VAL A 472 19.98 -13.59 -15.62
C VAL A 472 20.36 -12.23 -16.17
N GLY A 473 21.57 -11.79 -15.84
CA GLY A 473 21.99 -10.47 -16.28
C GLY A 473 23.49 -10.25 -16.21
N ALA A 474 23.85 -9.04 -16.62
CA ALA A 474 25.20 -8.55 -16.60
C ALA A 474 25.28 -7.14 -16.02
N ARG A 475 26.37 -6.84 -15.33
CA ARG A 475 26.75 -5.51 -14.88
C ARG A 475 28.05 -5.09 -15.52
N PHE A 476 28.13 -3.84 -15.85
CA PHE A 476 29.30 -3.22 -16.48
C PHE A 476 29.73 -2.00 -15.68
N LYS A 477 31.05 -1.83 -15.51
CA LYS A 477 31.63 -0.60 -14.97
C LYS A 477 32.95 -0.34 -15.68
N SER A 478 33.08 0.83 -16.34
CA SER A 478 34.31 1.21 -17.03
C SER A 478 35.47 1.45 -16.05
N LEU A 479 36.69 1.16 -16.47
CA LEU A 479 37.90 1.35 -15.66
C LEU A 479 38.12 2.81 -15.25
N ASN A 480 37.72 3.77 -16.08
CA ASN A 480 37.78 5.20 -15.78
C ASN A 480 36.63 5.70 -14.90
N GLY A 481 35.68 4.83 -14.53
CA GLY A 481 34.53 5.14 -13.68
C GLY A 481 33.44 6.00 -14.33
N GLN A 482 33.58 6.35 -15.62
CA GLN A 482 32.61 7.22 -16.30
C GLN A 482 31.31 6.50 -16.67
N TRP A 483 31.35 5.18 -16.88
CA TRP A 483 30.20 4.36 -17.27
C TRP A 483 29.93 3.28 -16.21
N ALA A 484 28.67 3.14 -15.88
CA ALA A 484 28.15 1.96 -15.16
C ALA A 484 26.80 1.59 -15.74
N GLY A 485 26.48 0.29 -15.74
CA GLY A 485 25.19 -0.16 -16.24
C GLY A 485 24.89 -1.59 -15.83
N SER A 486 23.64 -1.96 -15.97
CA SER A 486 23.14 -3.32 -15.79
C SER A 486 22.04 -3.59 -16.81
N MET A 487 21.95 -4.86 -17.19
CA MET A 487 20.85 -5.38 -17.98
C MET A 487 20.54 -6.78 -17.48
N ASN A 488 19.26 -7.08 -17.27
CA ASN A 488 18.80 -8.41 -16.90
C ASN A 488 17.47 -8.74 -17.60
N TYR A 489 17.33 -10.02 -17.91
CA TYR A 489 16.08 -10.63 -18.28
C TYR A 489 15.53 -11.39 -17.09
N TYR A 490 14.24 -11.23 -16.81
CA TYR A 490 13.53 -11.97 -15.79
C TYR A 490 12.34 -12.72 -16.36
N TYR A 491 11.97 -13.80 -15.68
CA TYR A 491 10.81 -14.62 -15.93
C TYR A 491 10.22 -15.04 -14.58
N ALA A 492 8.94 -14.76 -14.38
CA ALA A 492 8.20 -15.15 -13.17
C ALA A 492 6.86 -15.75 -13.59
N LEU A 493 6.66 -17.01 -13.29
CA LEU A 493 5.36 -17.68 -13.41
C LEU A 493 4.75 -17.78 -12.00
N TRP A 494 3.58 -17.20 -11.84
CA TRP A 494 2.82 -17.19 -10.61
C TRP A 494 1.52 -17.97 -10.82
N SER A 495 1.45 -19.16 -10.25
CA SER A 495 0.37 -20.12 -10.46
C SER A 495 -0.46 -20.33 -9.20
N ASP A 496 -1.63 -20.88 -9.37
CA ASP A 496 -2.62 -21.19 -8.31
C ASP A 496 -2.94 -19.96 -7.45
N ARG A 497 -2.90 -18.76 -8.06
CA ARG A 497 -3.32 -17.55 -7.34
C ARG A 497 -4.79 -17.63 -7.02
N ASN A 498 -5.09 -17.30 -5.78
CA ASN A 498 -6.45 -17.19 -5.30
C ASN A 498 -6.76 -15.74 -4.98
N GLN A 499 -7.93 -15.31 -5.39
CA GLN A 499 -8.45 -14.00 -5.09
C GLN A 499 -9.83 -14.15 -4.49
N SER A 500 -10.05 -13.54 -3.35
CA SER A 500 -11.34 -13.55 -2.67
C SER A 500 -11.72 -12.14 -2.28
N GLY A 501 -13.00 -11.90 -2.16
CA GLY A 501 -13.53 -10.63 -1.75
C GLY A 501 -15.01 -10.70 -1.44
N THR A 502 -15.56 -9.57 -1.03
CA THR A 502 -17.00 -9.39 -0.84
C THR A 502 -17.52 -8.38 -1.85
N SER A 503 -18.66 -8.66 -2.42
CA SER A 503 -19.45 -7.69 -3.19
C SER A 503 -20.71 -7.36 -2.40
N GLU A 504 -21.22 -6.15 -2.55
CA GLU A 504 -22.45 -5.69 -1.90
C GLU A 504 -23.50 -5.46 -2.99
N ASP A 505 -24.65 -6.12 -2.88
CA ASP A 505 -25.76 -5.93 -3.81
C ASP A 505 -26.45 -4.54 -3.61
N LEU A 506 -27.42 -4.23 -4.47
CA LEU A 506 -28.20 -2.98 -4.39
C LEU A 506 -29.00 -2.84 -3.09
N ASN A 507 -29.21 -3.93 -2.36
CA ASN A 507 -29.91 -3.97 -1.08
C ASN A 507 -28.97 -3.90 0.12
N GLY A 508 -27.64 -3.91 -0.11
CA GLY A 508 -26.62 -3.89 0.93
C GLY A 508 -26.29 -5.28 1.50
N VAL A 509 -26.68 -6.36 0.81
CA VAL A 509 -26.31 -7.72 1.16
C VAL A 509 -24.90 -7.99 0.65
N GLU A 510 -24.01 -8.37 1.55
CA GLU A 510 -22.65 -8.78 1.19
C GLU A 510 -22.63 -10.24 0.79
N SER A 511 -22.04 -10.52 -0.37
CA SER A 511 -21.82 -11.88 -0.90
C SER A 511 -20.32 -12.12 -1.02
N PHE A 512 -19.89 -13.33 -0.70
CA PHE A 512 -18.48 -13.71 -0.82
C PHE A 512 -18.22 -14.35 -2.19
N PHE A 513 -17.10 -13.99 -2.80
CA PHE A 513 -16.63 -14.65 -4.01
C PHE A 513 -15.20 -15.16 -3.87
N SER A 514 -14.87 -16.19 -4.60
CA SER A 514 -13.53 -16.74 -4.71
C SER A 514 -13.18 -17.03 -6.17
N ILE A 515 -12.03 -16.53 -6.60
CA ILE A 515 -11.41 -16.85 -7.89
C ILE A 515 -10.22 -17.75 -7.59
N THR A 516 -10.14 -18.89 -8.26
CA THR A 516 -9.07 -19.86 -8.06
C THR A 516 -8.40 -20.20 -9.39
N GLY A 517 -7.13 -20.64 -9.32
CA GLY A 517 -6.40 -21.10 -10.50
C GLY A 517 -5.84 -19.98 -11.39
N LEU A 518 -5.79 -18.72 -10.91
CA LEU A 518 -5.12 -17.64 -11.64
C LEU A 518 -3.65 -18.00 -11.89
N GLU A 519 -3.25 -17.98 -13.17
CA GLU A 519 -1.86 -18.13 -13.56
C GLU A 519 -1.39 -16.91 -14.35
N GLU A 520 -0.33 -16.26 -13.88
CA GLU A 520 0.24 -15.06 -14.49
C GLU A 520 1.70 -15.27 -14.83
N LEU A 521 2.05 -14.95 -16.06
CA LEU A 521 3.43 -14.82 -16.51
C LEU A 521 3.85 -13.35 -16.50
N HIS A 522 4.95 -13.08 -15.81
CA HIS A 522 5.63 -11.80 -15.84
C HIS A 522 7.04 -11.99 -16.39
N SER A 523 7.31 -11.51 -17.59
CA SER A 523 8.64 -11.56 -18.18
C SER A 523 9.05 -10.21 -18.76
N GLY A 524 10.35 -9.96 -18.83
CA GLY A 524 10.81 -8.70 -19.39
C GLY A 524 12.31 -8.47 -19.30
N LEU A 525 12.72 -7.41 -19.97
CA LEU A 525 14.07 -6.89 -19.97
C LEU A 525 14.13 -5.61 -19.15
N GLU A 526 15.01 -5.57 -18.17
CA GLU A 526 15.32 -4.36 -17.38
C GLU A 526 16.71 -3.87 -17.72
N TYR A 527 16.88 -2.55 -17.77
CA TYR A 527 18.18 -1.94 -18.02
C TYR A 527 18.40 -0.67 -17.22
N SER A 528 19.67 -0.42 -16.89
CA SER A 528 20.11 0.86 -16.31
C SER A 528 21.50 1.21 -16.84
N ILE A 529 21.70 2.48 -17.18
CA ILE A 529 22.97 3.02 -17.66
C ILE A 529 23.20 4.36 -16.98
N ALA A 530 24.36 4.53 -16.33
CA ALA A 530 24.82 5.80 -15.79
C ALA A 530 26.08 6.22 -16.55
N TYR A 531 26.12 7.45 -17.01
CA TYR A 531 27.24 8.04 -17.71
C TYR A 531 27.62 9.40 -17.13
N GLN A 532 28.85 9.55 -16.71
CA GLN A 532 29.40 10.81 -16.21
C GLN A 532 30.57 11.27 -17.08
N PRO A 533 30.31 11.95 -18.22
CA PRO A 533 31.36 12.36 -19.17
C PRO A 533 32.35 13.35 -18.55
N ILE A 534 31.85 14.20 -17.67
CA ILE A 534 32.64 15.22 -16.95
C ILE A 534 32.11 15.30 -15.50
N PRO A 535 32.91 15.78 -14.55
CA PRO A 535 32.51 15.83 -13.14
C PRO A 535 31.25 16.64 -12.85
N VAL A 536 30.87 17.57 -13.71
CA VAL A 536 29.71 18.46 -13.54
C VAL A 536 28.44 17.97 -14.23
N LEU A 537 28.46 16.85 -14.98
CA LEU A 537 27.31 16.34 -15.70
C LEU A 537 27.21 14.80 -15.54
N ARG A 538 26.06 14.34 -15.11
CA ARG A 538 25.69 12.91 -15.08
C ARG A 538 24.40 12.69 -15.88
N ILE A 539 24.36 11.61 -16.61
CA ILE A 539 23.23 11.13 -17.42
C ILE A 539 22.86 9.74 -16.90
N ASP A 540 21.63 9.55 -16.49
CA ASP A 540 21.10 8.25 -16.08
C ASP A 540 19.93 7.85 -17.01
N LEU A 541 20.02 6.67 -17.59
CA LEU A 541 18.95 6.04 -18.36
C LEU A 541 18.57 4.74 -17.67
N ARG A 542 17.28 4.53 -17.39
CA ARG A 542 16.77 3.28 -16.83
C ARG A 542 15.40 2.97 -17.40
N GLY A 543 15.05 1.69 -17.46
CA GLY A 543 13.72 1.31 -17.92
C GLY A 543 13.52 -0.18 -17.94
N HIS A 544 12.35 -0.56 -18.42
CA HIS A 544 11.97 -1.93 -18.70
C HIS A 544 11.04 -2.03 -19.90
N GLU A 545 11.11 -3.16 -20.58
CA GLU A 545 10.16 -3.63 -21.57
C GLU A 545 9.69 -5.01 -21.15
N SER A 546 8.40 -5.16 -20.93
CA SER A 546 7.80 -6.32 -20.27
C SER A 546 6.65 -6.88 -21.10
N ASP A 547 6.32 -8.14 -20.79
CA ASP A 547 5.16 -8.88 -21.28
C ASP A 547 4.57 -9.61 -20.05
N TRP A 548 3.45 -9.10 -19.56
CA TRP A 548 2.75 -9.65 -18.41
C TRP A 548 1.34 -10.04 -18.83
N ARG A 549 1.04 -11.32 -18.72
CA ARG A 549 -0.25 -11.88 -19.17
C ARG A 549 -0.72 -13.03 -18.32
N PHE A 550 -2.01 -13.29 -18.37
CA PHE A 550 -2.58 -14.53 -17.88
C PHE A 550 -2.25 -15.66 -18.87
N THR A 551 -1.87 -16.83 -18.34
CA THR A 551 -1.41 -17.97 -19.17
C THR A 551 -2.41 -19.10 -19.24
N ASP A 552 -3.42 -19.09 -18.37
CA ASP A 552 -4.48 -20.09 -18.37
C ASP A 552 -5.85 -19.44 -18.08
N ASP A 553 -6.92 -20.16 -18.40
CA ASP A 553 -8.28 -19.82 -18.02
C ASP A 553 -8.53 -20.21 -16.57
N LEU A 554 -9.52 -19.62 -15.93
CA LEU A 554 -9.75 -19.78 -14.49
C LEU A 554 -11.20 -20.10 -14.18
N SER A 555 -11.44 -20.63 -12.97
CA SER A 555 -12.77 -20.86 -12.44
C SER A 555 -13.10 -19.81 -11.37
N TYR A 556 -14.30 -19.28 -11.47
CA TYR A 556 -14.88 -18.33 -10.55
C TYR A 556 -16.04 -18.97 -9.79
N THR A 557 -15.99 -18.94 -8.46
CA THR A 557 -17.05 -19.44 -7.61
C THR A 557 -17.68 -18.31 -6.83
N TYR A 558 -18.98 -18.19 -6.95
CA TYR A 558 -19.82 -17.23 -6.23
C TYR A 558 -20.67 -17.97 -5.21
N ASN A 559 -20.64 -17.53 -3.97
CA ASN A 559 -21.46 -18.07 -2.89
C ASN A 559 -22.53 -17.05 -2.51
N GLU A 560 -23.77 -17.40 -2.68
CA GLU A 560 -24.91 -16.61 -2.25
C GLU A 560 -25.59 -17.30 -1.07
N ILE A 561 -25.88 -16.53 -0.01
CA ILE A 561 -26.62 -17.02 1.14
C ILE A 561 -27.94 -16.28 1.19
N GLU A 562 -29.03 -16.95 0.88
CA GLU A 562 -30.38 -16.44 0.99
C GLU A 562 -31.12 -17.17 2.14
N GLY A 563 -31.06 -16.59 3.36
CA GLY A 563 -31.64 -17.19 4.57
C GLY A 563 -30.91 -18.45 5.03
N ASP A 564 -31.61 -19.58 5.12
CA ASP A 564 -31.04 -20.89 5.49
C ASP A 564 -30.50 -21.68 4.27
N ASP A 565 -30.69 -21.17 3.04
CA ASP A 565 -30.22 -21.82 1.82
C ASP A 565 -28.93 -21.15 1.33
N SER A 566 -27.87 -21.93 1.15
CA SER A 566 -26.64 -21.51 0.49
C SER A 566 -26.59 -22.09 -0.91
N SER A 567 -26.39 -21.24 -1.92
CA SER A 567 -26.09 -21.66 -3.28
C SER A 567 -24.66 -21.31 -3.64
N SER A 568 -23.99 -22.19 -4.36
CA SER A 568 -22.66 -21.97 -4.90
C SER A 568 -22.70 -22.22 -6.39
N GLU A 569 -22.39 -21.21 -7.17
CA GLU A 569 -22.30 -21.33 -8.63
C GLU A 569 -20.84 -21.13 -9.07
N THR A 570 -20.39 -21.96 -10.01
CA THR A 570 -19.02 -21.88 -10.56
C THR A 570 -19.09 -21.63 -12.06
N PHE A 571 -18.31 -20.67 -12.51
CA PHE A 571 -18.21 -20.25 -13.91
C PHE A 571 -16.76 -20.33 -14.38
N ASP A 572 -16.57 -20.68 -15.65
CA ASP A 572 -15.25 -20.60 -16.28
C ASP A 572 -15.06 -19.21 -16.89
N LEU A 573 -13.93 -18.59 -16.57
CA LEU A 573 -13.51 -17.31 -17.11
C LEU A 573 -12.38 -17.52 -18.12
N PHE A 574 -12.60 -17.11 -19.36
CA PHE A 574 -11.63 -17.25 -20.45
C PHE A 574 -10.72 -16.01 -20.49
N VAL A 575 -9.65 -16.04 -19.72
CA VAL A 575 -8.70 -14.94 -19.54
C VAL A 575 -7.31 -15.22 -20.10
N LYS A 576 -7.10 -16.37 -20.70
CA LYS A 576 -5.82 -16.71 -21.29
C LYS A 576 -5.40 -15.65 -22.33
N ASP A 577 -4.12 -15.26 -22.26
CA ASP A 577 -3.49 -14.21 -23.08
C ASP A 577 -4.01 -12.78 -22.84
N VAL A 578 -4.94 -12.56 -21.90
CA VAL A 578 -5.30 -11.22 -21.42
C VAL A 578 -4.11 -10.62 -20.67
N MET A 579 -3.81 -9.34 -20.93
CA MET A 579 -2.68 -8.66 -20.35
C MET A 579 -2.94 -8.32 -18.88
N VAL A 580 -1.94 -8.55 -18.01
CA VAL A 580 -2.01 -8.16 -16.62
C VAL A 580 -1.95 -6.64 -16.51
N SER A 581 -2.86 -6.08 -15.75
CA SER A 581 -3.09 -4.65 -15.58
C SER A 581 -2.30 -4.04 -14.42
N GLY A 582 -2.42 -2.73 -14.26
CA GLY A 582 -2.01 -1.97 -13.07
C GLY A 582 -0.78 -1.11 -13.31
N ALA A 583 0.34 -1.65 -13.78
CA ALA A 583 1.54 -0.88 -14.08
C ALA A 583 1.82 -0.85 -15.59
N PRO A 584 2.44 0.22 -16.11
CA PRO A 584 2.90 0.26 -17.49
C PRO A 584 3.90 -0.87 -17.77
N GLN A 585 3.69 -1.65 -18.82
CA GLN A 585 4.60 -2.72 -19.20
C GLN A 585 5.83 -2.23 -19.98
N SER A 586 5.84 -0.97 -20.41
CA SER A 586 7.00 -0.27 -20.99
C SER A 586 7.21 1.06 -20.27
N GLN A 587 8.39 1.23 -19.67
CA GLN A 587 8.77 2.49 -19.02
C GLN A 587 10.24 2.80 -19.27
N THR A 588 10.53 4.05 -19.56
CA THR A 588 11.90 4.58 -19.72
C THR A 588 12.03 5.90 -18.98
N VAL A 589 13.06 6.03 -18.17
CA VAL A 589 13.39 7.27 -17.45
C VAL A 589 14.77 7.74 -17.87
N LEU A 590 14.86 8.97 -18.38
CA LEU A 590 16.11 9.67 -18.68
C LEU A 590 16.27 10.83 -17.70
N MET A 591 17.33 10.83 -16.92
CA MET A 591 17.64 11.91 -15.97
C MET A 591 18.98 12.55 -16.30
N LEU A 592 18.98 13.86 -16.45
CA LEU A 592 20.17 14.69 -16.60
C LEU A 592 20.44 15.45 -15.29
N THR A 593 21.61 15.27 -14.68
CA THR A 593 21.97 15.94 -13.43
C THR A 593 23.22 16.79 -13.64
N GLY A 594 23.09 18.07 -13.34
CA GLY A 594 24.20 19.03 -13.30
C GLY A 594 24.67 19.31 -11.88
N PHE A 595 25.98 19.49 -11.70
CA PHE A 595 26.62 19.80 -10.42
C PHE A 595 27.48 21.07 -10.60
N TRP A 596 27.16 22.13 -9.87
CA TRP A 596 27.89 23.41 -9.92
C TRP A 596 28.21 23.87 -8.50
N ASN A 597 29.43 23.60 -8.04
CA ASN A 597 29.87 23.99 -6.69
C ASN A 597 28.88 23.49 -5.62
N ARG A 598 28.03 24.37 -5.10
CA ARG A 598 27.03 24.09 -4.03
C ARG A 598 25.61 23.79 -4.57
N MET A 599 25.46 23.79 -5.88
CA MET A 599 24.16 23.55 -6.55
C MET A 599 24.15 22.21 -7.26
N LYS A 600 23.05 21.49 -7.11
CA LYS A 600 22.67 20.30 -7.91
C LYS A 600 21.33 20.59 -8.55
N ALA A 601 21.20 20.33 -9.86
CA ALA A 601 19.92 20.42 -10.55
C ALA A 601 19.75 19.22 -11.47
N SER A 602 18.52 18.69 -11.58
CA SER A 602 18.20 17.59 -12.49
C SER A 602 16.91 17.85 -13.24
N VAL A 603 16.86 17.33 -14.46
CA VAL A 603 15.67 17.19 -15.27
C VAL A 603 15.49 15.70 -15.56
N GLU A 604 14.32 15.20 -15.27
CA GLU A 604 13.94 13.82 -15.52
C GLU A 604 12.79 13.80 -16.54
N ALA A 605 12.93 12.98 -17.58
CA ALA A 605 11.88 12.66 -18.52
C ALA A 605 11.46 11.19 -18.26
N GLU A 606 10.24 11.00 -17.83
CA GLU A 606 9.63 9.69 -17.62
C GLU A 606 8.62 9.41 -18.72
N SER A 607 8.86 8.35 -19.49
CA SER A 607 8.04 7.93 -20.62
C SER A 607 7.51 6.53 -20.36
N PHE A 608 6.20 6.34 -20.46
CA PHE A 608 5.54 5.06 -20.21
C PHE A 608 4.43 4.79 -21.22
N SER A 609 4.12 3.51 -21.43
CA SER A 609 3.08 3.02 -22.34
C SER A 609 2.73 1.56 -22.02
N LYS A 610 1.82 0.98 -22.76
CA LYS A 610 1.33 -0.39 -22.56
C LYS A 610 0.76 -0.57 -21.14
N GLN A 611 -0.06 0.37 -20.71
CA GLN A 611 -0.85 0.23 -19.53
C GLN A 611 -2.23 -0.29 -19.92
N TYR A 612 -2.65 -1.37 -19.29
CA TYR A 612 -3.89 -2.08 -19.61
C TYR A 612 -4.90 -1.87 -18.48
N PRO A 613 -6.21 -1.74 -18.79
CA PRO A 613 -7.26 -1.66 -17.80
C PRO A 613 -7.27 -2.90 -16.89
N ARG A 614 -7.64 -2.70 -15.64
CA ARG A 614 -8.05 -3.83 -14.83
C ARG A 614 -9.42 -4.28 -15.30
N TRP A 615 -9.56 -5.54 -15.65
CA TRP A 615 -10.88 -6.11 -15.69
C TRP A 615 -11.42 -6.17 -14.26
N GLY A 616 -12.58 -5.57 -14.07
CA GLY A 616 -13.10 -5.30 -12.73
C GLY A 616 -13.81 -6.51 -12.14
N TYR A 617 -13.08 -7.38 -11.48
CA TYR A 617 -13.69 -8.44 -10.67
C TYR A 617 -14.13 -7.94 -9.28
N ASP A 618 -13.78 -6.70 -8.89
CA ASP A 618 -14.01 -6.15 -7.54
C ASP A 618 -15.43 -5.63 -7.24
N GLY A 619 -16.38 -5.79 -8.09
CA GLY A 619 -17.71 -5.23 -7.81
C GLY A 619 -18.72 -5.32 -8.94
N ALA A 620 -18.35 -5.94 -10.02
CA ALA A 620 -19.18 -6.09 -11.20
C ALA A 620 -19.51 -7.55 -11.52
N ILE A 621 -19.24 -8.42 -10.60
CA ILE A 621 -19.30 -9.87 -10.79
C ILE A 621 -20.74 -10.35 -10.98
N GLN A 622 -21.72 -9.65 -10.46
CA GLN A 622 -23.14 -9.92 -10.78
C GLN A 622 -23.45 -9.65 -12.24
N ASP A 623 -22.87 -8.58 -12.82
CA ASP A 623 -23.00 -8.29 -14.25
C ASP A 623 -22.09 -9.20 -15.09
N LEU A 624 -20.95 -9.64 -14.54
CA LEU A 624 -20.01 -10.53 -15.22
C LEU A 624 -20.60 -11.93 -15.42
N ALA A 625 -21.25 -12.51 -14.41
CA ALA A 625 -21.94 -13.79 -14.53
C ALA A 625 -23.06 -13.73 -15.60
N PHE A 626 -23.72 -12.58 -15.76
CA PHE A 626 -24.72 -12.36 -16.81
C PHE A 626 -24.07 -12.19 -18.19
N LEU A 627 -22.87 -11.63 -18.26
CA LEU A 627 -22.11 -11.37 -19.51
C LEU A 627 -21.30 -12.59 -19.98
N LEU A 628 -20.95 -13.49 -19.07
CA LEU A 628 -20.13 -14.69 -19.34
C LEU A 628 -20.95 -15.91 -19.80
N GLY A 629 -22.17 -15.72 -20.33
CA GLY A 629 -22.88 -16.79 -21.02
C GLY A 629 -21.96 -17.53 -21.99
N GLU A 630 -22.17 -18.84 -22.19
CA GLU A 630 -21.35 -19.72 -23.03
C GLU A 630 -20.89 -19.00 -24.32
N GLY A 631 -19.57 -18.76 -24.46
CA GLY A 631 -18.95 -18.22 -25.66
C GLY A 631 -18.40 -16.80 -25.56
N ASN A 632 -18.49 -16.11 -24.42
CA ASN A 632 -17.87 -14.80 -24.24
C ASN A 632 -16.39 -14.97 -23.82
N THR A 633 -15.49 -14.54 -24.67
CA THR A 633 -14.07 -14.33 -24.35
C THR A 633 -13.88 -12.88 -23.91
N PHE A 634 -13.05 -12.63 -22.90
CA PHE A 634 -12.56 -11.27 -22.65
C PHE A 634 -11.85 -10.79 -23.90
N ALA A 635 -12.18 -9.57 -24.33
CA ALA A 635 -11.83 -9.09 -25.67
C ALA A 635 -10.34 -9.22 -25.96
N GLU A 636 -10.01 -9.79 -27.12
CA GLU A 636 -8.66 -9.83 -27.67
C GLU A 636 -8.08 -8.41 -27.87
N ASP A 637 -8.91 -7.36 -27.83
CA ASP A 637 -8.60 -5.96 -28.11
C ASP A 637 -8.86 -5.05 -26.88
N ALA A 638 -8.37 -5.44 -25.68
CA ALA A 638 -8.41 -4.53 -24.55
C ALA A 638 -7.73 -3.20 -24.89
N TYR A 639 -8.33 -2.08 -24.49
CA TYR A 639 -7.72 -0.77 -24.66
C TYR A 639 -6.30 -0.75 -24.08
N VAL A 640 -5.39 -0.09 -24.77
CA VAL A 640 -4.00 0.09 -24.31
C VAL A 640 -3.61 1.56 -24.44
N THR A 641 -2.95 2.10 -23.41
CA THR A 641 -2.52 3.49 -23.46
C THR A 641 -1.42 3.73 -24.47
N ASP A 642 -1.52 4.85 -25.17
CA ASP A 642 -0.44 5.43 -25.95
C ASP A 642 0.73 5.84 -25.05
N ARG A 643 1.87 6.20 -25.68
CA ARG A 643 3.06 6.64 -24.97
C ARG A 643 2.87 8.04 -24.41
N THR A 644 2.94 8.14 -23.08
CA THR A 644 2.92 9.40 -22.36
C THR A 644 4.31 9.73 -21.85
N THR A 645 4.67 11.02 -21.80
CA THR A 645 5.95 11.48 -21.28
C THR A 645 5.75 12.69 -20.37
N ILE A 646 6.15 12.56 -19.10
CA ILE A 646 6.13 13.65 -18.12
C ILE A 646 7.54 14.10 -17.78
N PHE A 647 7.69 15.39 -17.46
CA PHE A 647 8.96 15.98 -17.07
C PHE A 647 8.94 16.44 -15.63
N ASN A 648 9.98 16.06 -14.89
CA ASN A 648 10.21 16.49 -13.51
C ASN A 648 11.49 17.29 -13.42
N VAL A 649 11.48 18.38 -12.66
CA VAL A 649 12.64 19.26 -12.45
C VAL A 649 12.91 19.39 -10.97
N GLN A 650 14.16 19.21 -10.57
CA GLN A 650 14.58 19.34 -9.18
C GLN A 650 15.86 20.15 -9.08
N ALA A 651 15.98 20.97 -8.03
CA ALA A 651 17.19 21.72 -7.73
C ALA A 651 17.43 21.77 -6.23
N SER A 652 18.69 21.72 -5.83
CA SER A 652 19.13 21.96 -4.45
C SER A 652 20.33 22.87 -4.42
N TYR A 653 20.37 23.77 -3.43
CA TYR A 653 21.48 24.68 -3.19
C TYR A 653 21.86 24.66 -1.71
N SER A 654 23.09 24.25 -1.42
CA SER A 654 23.64 24.23 -0.05
C SER A 654 24.56 25.41 0.19
N THR A 655 24.40 26.07 1.33
CA THR A 655 25.22 27.21 1.72
C THR A 655 25.38 27.29 3.23
N GLU A 656 26.28 28.12 3.70
CA GLU A 656 26.41 28.45 5.11
C GLU A 656 25.78 29.83 5.37
N LEU A 657 24.82 29.88 6.29
CA LEU A 657 24.19 31.10 6.78
C LEU A 657 24.35 31.22 8.29
N MET A 658 24.93 32.30 8.79
CA MET A 658 25.13 32.53 10.22
C MET A 658 25.85 31.35 10.93
N GLY A 659 26.82 30.72 10.26
CA GLY A 659 27.57 29.59 10.80
C GLY A 659 26.78 28.28 10.88
N LYS A 660 25.70 28.16 10.10
CA LYS A 660 24.87 26.95 10.00
C LYS A 660 24.79 26.49 8.55
N ASP A 661 24.80 25.18 8.35
CA ASP A 661 24.59 24.59 7.03
C ASP A 661 23.10 24.64 6.66
N VAL A 662 22.79 25.32 5.56
CA VAL A 662 21.45 25.52 5.05
C VAL A 662 21.35 24.95 3.63
N THR A 663 20.35 24.11 3.38
CA THR A 663 20.04 23.59 2.04
C THR A 663 18.64 24.02 1.64
N PHE A 664 18.56 24.68 0.49
CA PHE A 664 17.29 25.01 -0.19
C PHE A 664 17.01 23.93 -1.25
N ASN A 665 15.76 23.47 -1.32
CA ASN A 665 15.30 22.52 -2.30
C ASN A 665 14.10 23.10 -3.05
N ALA A 666 14.02 22.81 -4.35
CA ALA A 666 12.87 23.13 -5.19
C ALA A 666 12.60 21.96 -6.12
N SER A 667 11.34 21.59 -6.29
CA SER A 667 10.93 20.59 -7.26
C SER A 667 9.65 21.02 -7.97
N VAL A 668 9.57 20.66 -9.25
CA VAL A 668 8.38 20.78 -10.08
C VAL A 668 8.13 19.40 -10.69
N PHE A 669 7.01 18.80 -10.33
CA PHE A 669 6.55 17.54 -10.88
C PHE A 669 5.59 17.83 -12.04
N ASN A 670 5.62 16.98 -13.09
CA ASN A 670 4.87 17.19 -14.31
C ASN A 670 5.01 18.64 -14.82
N ALA A 671 6.23 19.08 -15.08
CA ALA A 671 6.55 20.49 -15.35
C ALA A 671 5.89 21.01 -16.64
N THR A 672 5.56 20.15 -17.58
CA THR A 672 4.85 20.46 -18.82
C THR A 672 3.34 20.51 -18.65
N ASP A 673 2.82 20.10 -17.48
CA ASP A 673 1.39 19.98 -17.16
C ASP A 673 0.68 19.01 -18.13
N GLU A 674 1.33 17.88 -18.41
CA GLU A 674 0.78 16.83 -19.24
C GLU A 674 -0.48 16.24 -18.63
N LEU A 675 -1.53 16.14 -19.42
CA LEU A 675 -2.78 15.53 -19.02
C LEU A 675 -2.74 14.04 -19.37
N TYR A 676 -2.86 13.17 -18.35
CA TYR A 676 -2.71 11.73 -18.56
C TYR A 676 -3.53 10.90 -17.60
N VAL A 677 -3.80 9.66 -18.01
CA VAL A 677 -4.43 8.65 -17.16
C VAL A 677 -3.35 7.98 -16.30
N GLY A 678 -3.52 8.04 -14.99
CA GLY A 678 -2.61 7.41 -14.03
C GLY A 678 -2.95 5.96 -13.73
N ASP A 679 -4.24 5.60 -13.77
CA ASP A 679 -4.75 4.22 -13.55
C ASP A 679 -6.15 4.12 -14.16
N PHE A 680 -6.56 2.92 -14.62
CA PHE A 680 -7.88 2.73 -15.18
C PHE A 680 -8.41 1.30 -15.02
N VAL A 681 -9.72 1.21 -15.00
CA VAL A 681 -10.47 -0.04 -14.85
C VAL A 681 -11.38 -0.17 -16.04
N ASP A 682 -11.41 -1.33 -16.67
CA ASP A 682 -12.37 -1.62 -17.74
C ASP A 682 -13.79 -1.44 -17.20
N ALA A 683 -14.67 -0.94 -18.05
CA ALA A 683 -16.08 -1.01 -17.76
C ALA A 683 -16.47 -2.49 -17.70
N TYR A 684 -17.10 -2.83 -16.68
CA TYR A 684 -17.57 -4.15 -16.26
C TYR A 684 -18.11 -5.10 -17.35
N ASP A 685 -18.17 -4.68 -18.60
CA ASP A 685 -18.66 -5.47 -19.74
C ASP A 685 -17.53 -6.14 -20.55
N GLY A 686 -16.26 -5.89 -20.22
CA GLY A 686 -15.12 -6.44 -20.95
C GLY A 686 -15.06 -6.03 -22.42
N SER A 687 -15.88 -5.04 -22.83
CA SER A 687 -15.98 -4.63 -24.23
C SER A 687 -14.74 -3.90 -24.75
N GLY A 688 -13.89 -3.40 -23.84
CA GLY A 688 -12.78 -2.52 -24.18
C GLY A 688 -13.24 -1.16 -24.73
N ASP A 689 -14.54 -0.85 -24.68
CA ASP A 689 -15.08 0.44 -25.14
C ASP A 689 -14.53 1.58 -24.30
N VAL A 690 -13.71 2.43 -24.92
CA VAL A 690 -13.05 3.56 -24.28
C VAL A 690 -14.05 4.53 -23.61
N ALA A 691 -15.26 4.67 -24.13
CA ALA A 691 -16.30 5.52 -23.54
C ALA A 691 -16.77 5.02 -22.17
N ASN A 692 -16.60 3.75 -21.90
CA ASN A 692 -16.99 3.12 -20.65
C ASN A 692 -15.85 2.98 -19.66
N LEU A 693 -14.59 3.12 -20.08
CA LEU A 693 -13.44 3.04 -19.19
C LEU A 693 -13.53 4.01 -18.02
N ARG A 694 -13.25 3.51 -16.82
CA ARG A 694 -13.17 4.31 -15.60
C ARG A 694 -11.71 4.57 -15.26
N VAL A 695 -11.39 5.84 -15.06
CA VAL A 695 -10.00 6.29 -14.93
C VAL A 695 -9.75 7.05 -13.62
N ARG A 696 -8.51 7.05 -13.20
CA ARG A 696 -7.93 8.06 -12.31
C ARG A 696 -6.95 8.90 -13.09
N MET A 697 -7.12 10.21 -13.00
CA MET A 697 -6.19 11.13 -13.63
C MET A 697 -4.83 11.10 -12.93
N GLY A 698 -3.76 11.22 -13.71
CA GLY A 698 -2.45 11.52 -13.20
C GLY A 698 -2.39 12.91 -12.55
N ALA A 699 -1.41 13.11 -11.67
CA ALA A 699 -1.29 14.39 -10.99
C ALA A 699 -0.92 15.51 -11.97
N PRO A 700 -1.61 16.65 -11.95
CA PRO A 700 -1.23 17.83 -12.73
C PRO A 700 0.11 18.38 -12.24
N LYS A 701 0.62 19.44 -12.89
CA LYS A 701 1.83 20.09 -12.46
C LYS A 701 1.75 20.51 -10.99
N GLN A 702 2.80 20.16 -10.24
CA GLN A 702 2.92 20.50 -8.82
C GLN A 702 4.33 21.01 -8.50
N TYR A 703 4.44 21.99 -7.61
CA TYR A 703 5.72 22.46 -7.11
C TYR A 703 5.83 22.34 -5.60
N ASN A 704 7.07 22.14 -5.14
CA ASN A 704 7.43 22.09 -3.73
C ASN A 704 8.72 22.86 -3.49
N LEU A 705 8.76 23.62 -2.41
CA LEU A 705 9.93 24.34 -1.92
C LEU A 705 10.26 23.88 -0.51
N GLY A 706 11.54 23.68 -0.24
CA GLY A 706 11.99 23.22 1.07
C GLY A 706 13.26 23.95 1.54
N VAL A 707 13.40 24.06 2.86
CA VAL A 707 14.62 24.48 3.52
C VAL A 707 14.98 23.51 4.63
N THR A 708 16.25 23.13 4.68
CA THR A 708 16.82 22.28 5.75
C THR A 708 17.95 23.07 6.42
N ILE A 709 17.92 23.15 7.74
CA ILE A 709 18.94 23.84 8.55
C ILE A 709 19.55 22.83 9.52
N ASN A 710 20.87 22.70 9.50
CA ASN A 710 21.63 21.84 10.41
C ASN A 710 22.37 22.70 11.45
N TYR A 711 22.15 22.40 12.74
CA TYR A 711 22.74 23.08 13.89
C TYR A 711 23.79 22.23 14.55
#